data_1b84ca1adf4a157c890e06d2c1a8b69a
#
_entry.id   1b84ca1adf4a157c890e06d2c1a8b69a
#
_cell.length_a   1.000
_cell.length_b   1.000
_cell.length_c   1.000
_cell.angle_alpha   90.00
_cell.angle_beta   90.00
_cell.angle_gamma   90.00
#
_symmetry.space_group_name_H-M   'P 1'
#
loop_
_entity.id
_entity.type
_entity.pdbx_description
1 polymer ?
#
loop_
_entity_poly.entity_id
_entity_poly.type
_entity_poly.pdbx_seq_one_letter_code
_entity_poly.pdbx_strand_id
1 'polypeptide(L)'
;MKKLLFFFGLFLISTSSVFANGVAVYNASLGSYLKLQKTQTNVTVQIQVSQIVTTQTFQNLSGADRSITFAYPVPSGASATGLRWKVNGIWYVAPIAPRPQDTTIGGGTMNTNLKNYLGNTPLIFSIPQQVKNDSTLVVELSYVQFLTYDLGNVEFSMKGDYRLIQNTTIELQELDYTLTSPRTIDSIRLVSTHPVTQISNNGHTAFIQTLIGEGIADKDYKIKYTLNSTQLGLYSFSTRIPDTQLPDTLGGFFMFLAEPDAGTSTQTIKKVFTLILDKSGSMLGTKIQQAKDAASFIVNNLNPGDKFNIVDFETNVYTFRAQHELYSIQSRDSALAYINNIAANGSTNISGAFSTAVPQFSAANDSTANIIIFFTDGQPTVGITETTALTNHIHNLITANESKIFLFSFGIGTDVNQQLLTLISAQNNGLSDFLLDNELYAKISSFYLHIRNPVLLNTQVTFTPNNVSDILPAPVPNLYKGQQLIVTGRYRQSGNINVTLSGTAFNHQVSYPYNFNRSDSAVQSYQFLTKIWAKQKIDNLMILYYTLIAGTPEAIALKNRIILLSQQYGVISPFTSFGSLTSISGPSENPVTNISTTYTLLGNYPNPFNPSTIIKFYLNRSISKIISVKIYNSLGELIKELSVQVNGRGEYQVQWNALEEASGLYFYMIDFGDQKLAGKMMLVK
;
A
#
# COMPACT_ATOMS: atom_id res chain seq x y z
N MET A 1 -10.02 26.31 -14.32
CA MET A 1 -9.34 25.07 -13.94
C MET A 1 -9.44 24.94 -12.43
N LYS A 2 -10.44 24.20 -11.93
CA LYS A 2 -10.63 23.97 -10.49
C LYS A 2 -9.57 22.97 -10.04
N LYS A 3 -8.75 23.35 -9.07
CA LYS A 3 -7.80 22.44 -8.41
C LYS A 3 -8.61 21.36 -7.69
N LEU A 4 -8.62 20.17 -8.24
CA LEU A 4 -9.10 18.98 -7.57
C LEU A 4 -8.05 18.63 -6.51
N LEU A 5 -8.34 18.86 -5.25
CA LEU A 5 -7.49 18.56 -4.11
C LEU A 5 -7.78 17.13 -3.67
N PHE A 6 -6.81 16.25 -3.80
CA PHE A 6 -6.90 14.83 -3.41
C PHE A 6 -6.16 14.55 -2.11
N PHE A 7 -6.80 13.77 -1.26
CA PHE A 7 -6.31 13.33 0.02
C PHE A 7 -5.72 11.93 -0.03
N PHE A 8 -4.52 11.76 0.46
CA PHE A 8 -4.03 10.47 0.94
C PHE A 8 -3.17 10.68 2.18
N GLY A 9 -3.80 10.61 3.33
CA GLY A 9 -3.08 10.34 4.56
C GLY A 9 -2.83 8.85 4.65
N LEU A 10 -1.57 8.45 4.79
CA LEU A 10 -1.21 7.06 5.07
C LEU A 10 -1.70 6.71 6.49
N PHE A 11 -2.98 6.41 6.64
CA PHE A 11 -3.50 5.77 7.83
C PHE A 11 -3.24 4.27 7.69
N LEU A 12 -2.07 3.83 8.14
CA LEU A 12 -1.82 2.43 8.44
C LEU A 12 -2.66 2.02 9.66
N ILE A 13 -3.95 1.78 9.42
CA ILE A 13 -4.74 1.04 10.37
C ILE A 13 -4.45 -0.42 10.12
N SER A 14 -3.41 -0.91 10.73
CA SER A 14 -3.14 -2.32 10.76
C SER A 14 -3.87 -2.94 11.93
N THR A 15 -5.01 -3.52 11.67
CA THR A 15 -5.42 -4.65 12.48
C THR A 15 -4.92 -5.90 11.75
N SER A 16 -3.96 -6.46 12.33
CA SER A 16 -3.38 -7.78 12.20
C SER A 16 -4.11 -8.83 11.35
N SER A 17 -3.99 -8.77 10.03
CA SER A 17 -3.78 -9.99 9.23
C SER A 17 -2.35 -9.92 8.69
N VAL A 18 -1.50 -10.59 9.38
CA VAL A 18 -0.06 -10.51 9.22
C VAL A 18 0.43 -11.79 8.60
N PHE A 19 1.28 -11.69 7.61
CA PHE A 19 1.59 -12.76 6.69
C PHE A 19 3.10 -12.88 6.52
N ALA A 20 3.68 -14.06 6.66
CA ALA A 20 5.12 -14.23 6.61
C ALA A 20 5.67 -15.43 5.88
N ASN A 21 4.88 -16.46 5.65
CA ASN A 21 5.33 -17.60 4.89
C ASN A 21 4.65 -17.66 3.53
N GLY A 22 5.44 -17.67 2.44
CA GLY A 22 4.93 -17.93 1.11
C GLY A 22 4.59 -19.41 0.92
N VAL A 23 3.86 -19.70 -0.14
CA VAL A 23 3.44 -21.03 -0.52
C VAL A 23 3.98 -21.37 -1.89
N ALA A 24 4.69 -22.47 -2.03
CA ALA A 24 5.14 -23.01 -3.31
C ALA A 24 4.08 -23.96 -3.87
N VAL A 25 3.18 -23.44 -4.70
CA VAL A 25 1.97 -24.13 -5.18
C VAL A 25 2.26 -24.82 -6.50
N TYR A 26 1.91 -26.11 -6.64
CA TYR A 26 1.90 -26.80 -7.93
C TYR A 26 0.50 -27.25 -8.40
N ASN A 27 -0.49 -27.25 -7.49
CA ASN A 27 -1.90 -27.39 -7.85
C ASN A 27 -2.77 -26.62 -6.84
N ALA A 28 -3.31 -25.47 -7.26
CA ALA A 28 -4.07 -24.59 -6.38
C ALA A 28 -5.44 -25.16 -5.98
N SER A 29 -6.14 -25.85 -6.90
CA SER A 29 -7.48 -26.37 -6.68
C SER A 29 -7.46 -27.60 -5.72
N LEU A 30 -6.43 -28.44 -5.85
CA LEU A 30 -6.25 -29.61 -4.98
C LEU A 30 -5.51 -29.27 -3.67
N GLY A 31 -5.00 -28.03 -3.52
CA GLY A 31 -4.21 -27.66 -2.34
C GLY A 31 -2.89 -28.44 -2.24
N SER A 32 -2.18 -28.52 -3.36
CA SER A 32 -0.93 -29.28 -3.40
C SER A 32 0.27 -28.31 -3.45
N TYR A 33 1.14 -28.45 -2.46
CA TYR A 33 2.26 -27.54 -2.20
C TYR A 33 3.57 -28.31 -2.03
N LEU A 34 4.70 -27.67 -2.31
CA LEU A 34 5.98 -28.16 -1.85
C LEU A 34 6.06 -28.07 -0.32
N LYS A 35 6.78 -28.99 0.31
CA LYS A 35 6.96 -28.97 1.75
C LYS A 35 7.90 -27.84 2.16
N LEU A 36 7.43 -26.92 3.00
CA LEU A 36 8.28 -25.92 3.64
C LEU A 36 9.16 -26.61 4.69
N GLN A 37 10.48 -26.51 4.53
CA GLN A 37 11.47 -27.05 5.45
C GLN A 37 12.04 -25.98 6.38
N LYS A 38 12.37 -24.80 5.84
CA LYS A 38 13.02 -23.74 6.62
C LYS A 38 12.41 -22.37 6.28
N THR A 39 12.26 -21.55 7.29
CA THR A 39 11.93 -20.15 7.16
C THR A 39 12.84 -19.32 8.06
N GLN A 40 13.54 -18.35 7.47
CA GLN A 40 14.47 -17.46 8.15
C GLN A 40 14.09 -16.02 7.77
N THR A 41 13.80 -15.22 8.77
CA THR A 41 13.32 -13.85 8.55
C THR A 41 14.18 -12.86 9.30
N ASN A 42 14.77 -11.93 8.55
CA ASN A 42 15.50 -10.79 9.08
C ASN A 42 14.62 -9.54 8.99
N VAL A 43 14.39 -8.90 10.11
CA VAL A 43 13.62 -7.66 10.23
C VAL A 43 14.52 -6.55 10.75
N THR A 44 14.75 -5.54 9.93
CA THR A 44 15.44 -4.33 10.35
C THR A 44 14.46 -3.18 10.44
N VAL A 45 14.34 -2.59 11.62
CA VAL A 45 13.41 -1.48 11.86
C VAL A 45 14.18 -0.22 12.18
N GLN A 46 13.84 0.84 11.45
CA GLN A 46 14.28 2.20 11.76
C GLN A 46 13.06 2.98 12.23
N ILE A 47 12.97 3.21 13.55
CA ILE A 47 11.84 3.86 14.24
C ILE A 47 10.53 3.09 14.06
N GLN A 48 9.90 3.16 12.88
CA GLN A 48 8.62 2.53 12.52
C GLN A 48 8.61 1.96 11.11
N VAL A 49 9.70 2.10 10.38
CA VAL A 49 9.79 1.51 9.05
C VAL A 49 10.56 0.20 9.16
N SER A 50 9.89 -0.89 8.88
CA SER A 50 10.49 -2.20 8.82
C SER A 50 10.92 -2.53 7.39
N GLN A 51 12.10 -3.07 7.25
CA GLN A 51 12.63 -3.74 6.08
C GLN A 51 12.73 -5.22 6.40
N ILE A 52 12.04 -6.04 5.68
CA ILE A 52 11.92 -7.47 5.94
C ILE A 52 12.54 -8.22 4.77
N VAL A 53 13.36 -9.22 5.10
CA VAL A 53 13.88 -10.22 4.16
C VAL A 53 13.52 -11.59 4.71
N THR A 54 12.69 -12.34 4.00
CA THR A 54 12.34 -13.71 4.36
C THR A 54 12.90 -14.69 3.36
N THR A 55 13.64 -15.68 3.84
CA THR A 55 14.23 -16.77 3.05
C THR A 55 13.53 -18.07 3.42
N GLN A 56 12.96 -18.74 2.44
CA GLN A 56 12.20 -19.97 2.62
C GLN A 56 12.77 -21.09 1.77
N THR A 57 12.95 -22.26 2.35
CA THR A 57 13.39 -23.46 1.66
C THR A 57 12.24 -24.45 1.57
N PHE A 58 11.88 -24.82 0.35
CA PHE A 58 10.84 -25.80 0.04
C PHE A 58 11.47 -27.05 -0.57
N GLN A 59 10.93 -28.22 -0.26
CA GLN A 59 11.31 -29.49 -0.85
C GLN A 59 10.18 -30.06 -1.70
N ASN A 60 10.53 -30.55 -2.88
CA ASN A 60 9.60 -31.25 -3.75
C ASN A 60 9.55 -32.75 -3.41
N LEU A 61 8.56 -33.17 -2.66
CA LEU A 61 8.30 -34.57 -2.31
C LEU A 61 7.08 -35.14 -3.06
N SER A 62 6.72 -34.55 -4.20
CA SER A 62 5.48 -34.90 -4.93
C SER A 62 5.59 -36.14 -5.83
N GLY A 63 6.78 -36.76 -5.91
CA GLY A 63 7.05 -37.90 -6.79
C GLY A 63 7.27 -37.54 -8.26
N ALA A 64 7.28 -36.26 -8.65
CA ALA A 64 7.50 -35.80 -10.01
C ALA A 64 8.10 -34.39 -10.04
N ASP A 65 8.70 -34.01 -11.17
CA ASP A 65 9.12 -32.63 -11.44
C ASP A 65 7.90 -31.70 -11.49
N ARG A 66 7.98 -30.52 -10.88
CA ARG A 66 6.86 -29.60 -10.75
C ARG A 66 7.18 -28.20 -11.25
N SER A 67 6.23 -27.63 -12.00
CA SER A 67 6.15 -26.20 -12.23
C SER A 67 5.49 -25.54 -11.02
N ILE A 68 6.13 -24.48 -10.49
CA ILE A 68 5.74 -23.87 -9.21
C ILE A 68 5.25 -22.46 -9.43
N THR A 69 4.16 -22.12 -8.80
CA THR A 69 3.74 -20.73 -8.55
C THR A 69 3.99 -20.41 -7.09
N PHE A 70 4.88 -19.47 -6.83
CA PHE A 70 5.10 -18.94 -5.49
C PHE A 70 4.04 -17.87 -5.21
N ALA A 71 3.34 -18.03 -4.11
CA ALA A 71 2.33 -17.07 -3.65
C ALA A 71 2.68 -16.61 -2.23
N TYR A 72 2.63 -15.31 -2.00
CA TYR A 72 2.98 -14.72 -0.72
C TYR A 72 1.92 -13.70 -0.28
N PRO A 73 1.37 -13.84 0.91
CA PRO A 73 0.42 -12.89 1.44
C PRO A 73 1.15 -11.63 1.93
N VAL A 74 1.17 -10.57 1.14
CA VAL A 74 1.82 -9.30 1.49
C VAL A 74 0.95 -8.53 2.48
N PRO A 75 1.51 -8.05 3.62
CA PRO A 75 0.75 -7.26 4.59
C PRO A 75 0.13 -6.01 3.98
N SER A 76 -1.03 -5.59 4.47
CA SER A 76 -1.63 -4.31 4.09
C SER A 76 -0.66 -3.17 4.40
N GLY A 77 -0.51 -2.23 3.47
CA GLY A 77 0.44 -1.13 3.60
C GLY A 77 1.91 -1.49 3.37
N ALA A 78 2.24 -2.78 3.21
CA ALA A 78 3.57 -3.20 2.80
C ALA A 78 3.74 -3.14 1.27
N SER A 79 4.99 -3.09 0.83
CA SER A 79 5.33 -3.16 -0.59
C SER A 79 6.53 -4.07 -0.80
N ALA A 80 6.36 -5.07 -1.66
CA ALA A 80 7.46 -5.93 -2.07
C ALA A 80 8.50 -5.14 -2.86
N THR A 81 9.76 -5.37 -2.57
CA THR A 81 10.90 -4.62 -3.12
C THR A 81 11.94 -5.50 -3.79
N GLY A 82 11.89 -6.81 -3.61
CA GLY A 82 12.79 -7.76 -4.25
C GLY A 82 12.30 -9.18 -4.12
N LEU A 83 12.53 -9.98 -5.15
CA LEU A 83 12.28 -11.42 -5.17
C LEU A 83 13.44 -12.10 -5.88
N ARG A 84 14.03 -13.11 -5.26
CA ARG A 84 14.99 -14.00 -5.87
C ARG A 84 14.73 -15.45 -5.45
N TRP A 85 15.12 -16.39 -6.28
CA TRP A 85 14.97 -17.82 -5.98
C TRP A 85 16.15 -18.62 -6.44
N LYS A 86 16.36 -19.76 -5.81
CA LYS A 86 17.41 -20.71 -6.15
C LYS A 86 16.82 -22.06 -6.51
N VAL A 87 17.12 -22.54 -7.70
CA VAL A 87 16.77 -23.87 -8.20
C VAL A 87 18.00 -24.51 -8.81
N ASN A 88 18.25 -25.78 -8.54
CA ASN A 88 19.40 -26.54 -9.05
C ASN A 88 20.75 -25.85 -8.77
N GLY A 89 20.89 -25.21 -7.63
CA GLY A 89 22.10 -24.49 -7.23
C GLY A 89 22.28 -23.09 -7.82
N ILE A 90 21.42 -22.65 -8.73
CA ILE A 90 21.53 -21.36 -9.43
C ILE A 90 20.52 -20.35 -8.86
N TRP A 91 21.01 -19.14 -8.51
CA TRP A 91 20.17 -18.02 -8.12
C TRP A 91 19.64 -17.26 -9.33
N TYR A 92 18.37 -16.90 -9.26
CA TYR A 92 17.66 -16.06 -10.22
C TYR A 92 17.05 -14.87 -9.49
N VAL A 93 16.91 -13.75 -10.18
CA VAL A 93 16.33 -12.52 -9.63
C VAL A 93 15.17 -12.09 -10.53
N ALA A 94 14.06 -11.72 -9.92
CA ALA A 94 12.92 -11.19 -10.63
C ALA A 94 13.00 -9.65 -10.74
N PRO A 95 12.98 -9.09 -11.96
CA PRO A 95 12.79 -7.65 -12.12
C PRO A 95 11.34 -7.27 -11.83
N ILE A 96 11.09 -6.01 -11.49
CA ILE A 96 9.75 -5.48 -11.49
C ILE A 96 9.35 -5.16 -12.94
N ALA A 97 8.27 -5.75 -13.40
CA ALA A 97 7.75 -5.65 -14.74
C ALA A 97 6.26 -5.25 -14.75
N PRO A 98 5.72 -4.72 -15.84
CA PRO A 98 4.29 -4.55 -15.99
C PRO A 98 3.55 -5.86 -15.71
N ARG A 99 2.46 -5.79 -14.96
CA ARG A 99 1.69 -6.96 -14.56
C ARG A 99 1.05 -7.62 -15.79
N PRO A 100 1.21 -8.94 -16.00
CA PRO A 100 0.46 -9.66 -17.01
C PRO A 100 -1.05 -9.54 -16.78
N GLN A 101 -1.84 -9.63 -17.85
CA GLN A 101 -3.31 -9.61 -17.73
C GLN A 101 -3.85 -10.83 -16.98
N ASP A 102 -3.18 -11.97 -17.08
CA ASP A 102 -3.52 -13.20 -16.36
C ASP A 102 -2.55 -13.41 -15.20
N THR A 103 -3.09 -13.38 -13.97
CA THR A 103 -2.36 -13.61 -12.72
C THR A 103 -2.93 -14.80 -11.95
N THR A 104 -3.54 -15.76 -12.63
CA THR A 104 -4.06 -16.97 -12.00
C THR A 104 -2.92 -17.84 -11.47
N ILE A 105 -3.16 -18.48 -10.34
CA ILE A 105 -2.26 -19.51 -9.81
C ILE A 105 -2.46 -20.79 -10.63
N GLY A 106 -1.39 -21.40 -11.10
CA GLY A 106 -1.44 -22.64 -11.86
C GLY A 106 -2.23 -23.73 -11.14
N GLY A 107 -3.07 -24.46 -11.89
CA GLY A 107 -3.91 -25.53 -11.36
C GLY A 107 -5.37 -25.15 -11.08
N GLY A 108 -5.85 -23.99 -11.52
CA GLY A 108 -7.26 -23.59 -11.44
C GLY A 108 -7.62 -22.71 -10.25
N THR A 109 -8.89 -22.72 -9.86
CA THR A 109 -9.39 -21.92 -8.72
C THR A 109 -8.75 -22.35 -7.42
N MET A 110 -8.27 -21.42 -6.63
CA MET A 110 -7.69 -21.70 -5.30
C MET A 110 -8.70 -22.41 -4.40
N ASN A 111 -8.25 -23.46 -3.69
CA ASN A 111 -9.05 -24.05 -2.64
C ASN A 111 -9.24 -23.07 -1.46
N THR A 112 -10.22 -23.37 -0.61
CA THR A 112 -10.61 -22.51 0.53
C THR A 112 -9.45 -22.23 1.49
N ASN A 113 -8.63 -23.22 1.82
CA ASN A 113 -7.51 -23.04 2.75
C ASN A 113 -6.44 -22.09 2.18
N LEU A 114 -6.08 -22.28 0.89
CA LEU A 114 -5.13 -21.42 0.22
C LEU A 114 -5.64 -19.99 0.11
N LYS A 115 -6.92 -19.82 -0.27
CA LYS A 115 -7.56 -18.51 -0.34
C LYS A 115 -7.58 -17.80 1.02
N ASN A 116 -7.98 -18.51 2.07
CA ASN A 116 -8.02 -17.97 3.44
C ASN A 116 -6.62 -17.65 3.97
N TYR A 117 -5.62 -18.43 3.57
CA TYR A 117 -4.23 -18.17 3.97
C TYR A 117 -3.64 -16.97 3.26
N LEU A 118 -3.85 -16.85 1.93
CA LEU A 118 -3.24 -15.79 1.10
C LEU A 118 -3.96 -14.44 1.20
N GLY A 119 -5.24 -14.45 1.57
CA GLY A 119 -6.06 -13.23 1.58
C GLY A 119 -6.40 -12.71 0.18
N ASN A 120 -6.82 -11.44 0.08
CA ASN A 120 -7.40 -10.87 -1.14
C ASN A 120 -6.36 -10.38 -2.17
N THR A 121 -5.16 -10.03 -1.74
CA THR A 121 -4.14 -9.39 -2.61
C THR A 121 -2.77 -10.03 -2.47
N PRO A 122 -2.64 -11.36 -2.70
CA PRO A 122 -1.34 -12.01 -2.58
C PRO A 122 -0.40 -11.55 -3.70
N LEU A 123 0.88 -11.55 -3.39
CA LEU A 123 1.92 -11.56 -4.42
C LEU A 123 1.95 -12.95 -5.07
N ILE A 124 1.86 -13.01 -6.39
CA ILE A 124 1.89 -14.25 -7.16
C ILE A 124 3.03 -14.17 -8.17
N PHE A 125 3.86 -15.19 -8.20
CA PHE A 125 5.00 -15.29 -9.11
C PHE A 125 5.19 -16.73 -9.60
N SER A 126 5.16 -16.94 -10.90
CA SER A 126 5.45 -18.26 -11.50
C SER A 126 6.95 -18.44 -11.64
N ILE A 127 7.49 -19.46 -10.96
CA ILE A 127 8.90 -19.86 -11.08
C ILE A 127 9.12 -20.46 -12.47
N PRO A 128 9.98 -19.88 -13.32
CA PRO A 128 10.15 -20.35 -14.70
C PRO A 128 10.78 -21.75 -14.80
N GLN A 129 11.60 -22.13 -13.82
CA GLN A 129 12.27 -23.42 -13.78
C GLN A 129 11.41 -24.48 -13.09
N GLN A 130 11.42 -25.70 -13.62
CA GLN A 130 10.84 -26.83 -12.90
C GLN A 130 11.72 -27.21 -11.71
N VAL A 131 11.06 -27.50 -10.59
CA VAL A 131 11.71 -28.05 -9.40
C VAL A 131 11.66 -29.57 -9.50
N LYS A 132 12.82 -30.19 -9.64
CA LYS A 132 12.94 -31.65 -9.79
C LYS A 132 12.43 -32.36 -8.55
N ASN A 133 11.95 -33.61 -8.74
CA ASN A 133 11.61 -34.45 -7.61
C ASN A 133 12.79 -34.59 -6.65
N ASP A 134 12.52 -34.61 -5.35
CA ASP A 134 13.51 -34.67 -4.26
C ASP A 134 14.52 -33.52 -4.20
N SER A 135 14.34 -32.46 -5.04
CA SER A 135 15.15 -31.25 -4.98
C SER A 135 14.50 -30.11 -4.19
N THR A 136 15.28 -29.07 -3.92
CA THR A 136 14.86 -27.91 -3.16
C THR A 136 14.67 -26.66 -4.03
N LEU A 137 13.70 -25.85 -3.65
CA LEU A 137 13.49 -24.48 -4.09
C LEU A 137 13.76 -23.57 -2.89
N VAL A 138 14.67 -22.59 -3.03
CA VAL A 138 14.82 -21.52 -2.05
C VAL A 138 14.23 -20.26 -2.63
N VAL A 139 13.39 -19.55 -1.90
CA VAL A 139 12.81 -18.26 -2.29
C VAL A 139 13.16 -17.22 -1.24
N GLU A 140 13.66 -16.09 -1.68
CA GLU A 140 13.91 -14.92 -0.84
C GLU A 140 13.06 -13.76 -1.33
N LEU A 141 12.22 -13.23 -0.44
CA LEU A 141 11.35 -12.07 -0.68
C LEU A 141 11.76 -10.95 0.25
N SER A 142 11.90 -9.75 -0.32
CA SER A 142 12.13 -8.51 0.42
C SER A 142 10.91 -7.61 0.31
N TYR A 143 10.54 -6.95 1.40
CA TYR A 143 9.49 -5.93 1.41
C TYR A 143 9.72 -4.88 2.49
N VAL A 144 9.08 -3.73 2.34
CA VAL A 144 9.09 -2.64 3.31
C VAL A 144 7.68 -2.40 3.82
N GLN A 145 7.56 -2.00 5.10
CA GLN A 145 6.29 -1.73 5.73
C GLN A 145 6.42 -0.62 6.76
N PHE A 146 5.43 0.28 6.84
CA PHE A 146 5.21 1.09 8.02
C PHE A 146 4.55 0.26 9.11
N LEU A 147 5.11 0.31 10.31
CA LEU A 147 4.53 -0.34 11.47
C LEU A 147 3.44 0.54 12.10
N THR A 148 2.45 -0.12 12.67
CA THR A 148 1.36 0.57 13.36
C THR A 148 1.88 1.27 14.60
N TYR A 149 1.54 2.55 14.72
CA TYR A 149 1.79 3.36 15.91
C TYR A 149 0.47 3.68 16.60
N ASP A 150 0.42 3.51 17.90
CA ASP A 150 -0.72 3.85 18.74
C ASP A 150 -0.24 4.28 20.14
N LEU A 151 -0.43 5.55 20.46
CA LEU A 151 -0.13 6.12 21.79
C LEU A 151 1.29 5.77 22.31
N GLY A 152 2.31 5.94 21.47
CA GLY A 152 3.70 5.62 21.82
C GLY A 152 4.08 4.16 21.61
N ASN A 153 3.12 3.28 21.36
CA ASN A 153 3.37 1.87 21.10
C ASN A 153 3.49 1.61 19.61
N VAL A 154 4.48 0.86 19.22
CA VAL A 154 4.63 0.37 17.85
C VAL A 154 4.47 -1.13 17.84
N GLU A 155 3.70 -1.65 16.90
CA GLU A 155 3.48 -3.07 16.74
C GLU A 155 4.03 -3.55 15.40
N PHE A 156 4.91 -4.53 15.47
CA PHE A 156 5.28 -5.39 14.35
C PHE A 156 4.52 -6.70 14.48
N SER A 157 3.92 -7.10 13.42
CA SER A 157 3.25 -8.39 13.36
C SER A 157 3.64 -9.13 12.09
N MET A 158 3.77 -10.45 12.13
CA MET A 158 4.15 -11.31 11.02
C MET A 158 3.50 -12.68 11.16
N LYS A 159 2.77 -13.15 10.13
CA LYS A 159 2.09 -14.44 10.17
C LYS A 159 3.10 -15.58 10.13
N GLY A 160 3.14 -16.34 11.19
CA GLY A 160 3.90 -17.57 11.29
C GLY A 160 3.01 -18.81 11.30
N ASP A 161 1.68 -18.64 11.52
CA ASP A 161 0.75 -19.76 11.50
C ASP A 161 0.54 -20.29 10.08
N TYR A 162 1.14 -21.44 9.81
CA TYR A 162 1.15 -22.07 8.49
C TYR A 162 0.26 -23.33 8.41
N ARG A 163 -0.52 -23.61 9.46
CA ARG A 163 -1.31 -24.86 9.60
C ARG A 163 -2.37 -25.05 8.51
N LEU A 164 -2.89 -23.98 7.91
CA LEU A 164 -3.82 -24.07 6.76
C LEU A 164 -3.17 -24.64 5.50
N ILE A 165 -1.84 -24.57 5.40
CA ILE A 165 -1.04 -25.03 4.26
C ILE A 165 -0.30 -26.32 4.59
N GLN A 166 0.39 -26.34 5.74
CA GLN A 166 1.18 -27.48 6.19
C GLN A 166 1.05 -27.62 7.71
N ASN A 167 0.50 -28.73 8.16
CA ASN A 167 0.37 -29.07 9.58
C ASN A 167 1.37 -30.16 9.98
N THR A 168 2.60 -30.05 9.49
CA THR A 168 3.73 -30.93 9.82
C THR A 168 4.91 -30.07 10.24
N THR A 169 5.89 -30.68 10.89
CA THR A 169 7.08 -29.98 11.38
C THR A 169 7.87 -29.31 10.26
N ILE A 170 8.39 -28.13 10.58
CA ILE A 170 9.37 -27.36 9.83
C ILE A 170 10.70 -27.53 10.55
N GLU A 171 11.78 -27.79 9.83
CA GLU A 171 13.10 -28.08 10.38
C GLU A 171 13.71 -26.89 11.11
N LEU A 172 13.43 -25.66 10.61
CA LEU A 172 13.95 -24.43 11.17
C LEU A 172 12.98 -23.27 10.96
N GLN A 173 12.68 -22.55 12.05
CA GLN A 173 11.97 -21.29 12.05
C GLN A 173 12.81 -20.26 12.81
N GLU A 174 13.29 -19.24 12.12
CA GLU A 174 14.17 -18.21 12.69
C GLU A 174 13.61 -16.82 12.38
N LEU A 175 13.57 -15.97 13.41
CA LEU A 175 13.29 -14.55 13.28
C LEU A 175 14.36 -13.77 14.02
N ASP A 176 15.08 -12.91 13.28
CA ASP A 176 15.98 -11.90 13.79
C ASP A 176 15.33 -10.52 13.61
N TYR A 177 15.09 -9.85 14.72
CA TYR A 177 14.46 -8.52 14.73
C TYR A 177 15.40 -7.50 15.36
N THR A 178 15.82 -6.54 14.57
CA THR A 178 16.67 -5.43 15.00
C THR A 178 15.92 -4.11 14.88
N LEU A 179 15.80 -3.37 15.99
CA LEU A 179 15.21 -2.04 16.04
C LEU A 179 16.30 -1.01 16.35
N THR A 180 16.34 0.05 15.56
CA THR A 180 17.18 1.23 15.82
C THR A 180 16.30 2.47 15.85
N SER A 181 16.51 3.35 16.83
CA SER A 181 15.74 4.58 16.98
C SER A 181 16.61 5.71 17.56
N PRO A 182 16.53 6.94 17.05
CA PRO A 182 17.11 8.11 17.71
C PRO A 182 16.36 8.48 19.00
N ARG A 183 15.11 8.00 19.15
CA ARG A 183 14.33 8.10 20.39
C ARG A 183 14.70 6.95 21.29
N THR A 184 14.66 7.18 22.59
CA THR A 184 14.85 6.10 23.56
C THR A 184 13.79 5.03 23.39
N ILE A 185 14.22 3.79 23.29
CA ILE A 185 13.36 2.62 23.28
C ILE A 185 13.09 2.26 24.74
N ASP A 186 11.93 2.66 25.24
CA ASP A 186 11.57 2.43 26.65
C ASP A 186 11.33 0.95 26.93
N SER A 187 10.73 0.25 26.01
CA SER A 187 10.49 -1.19 26.12
C SER A 187 10.43 -1.88 24.75
N ILE A 188 10.81 -3.16 24.73
CA ILE A 188 10.55 -4.06 23.60
C ILE A 188 10.21 -5.44 24.13
N ARG A 189 9.23 -6.12 23.53
CA ARG A 189 8.83 -7.46 23.94
C ARG A 189 8.26 -8.25 22.77
N LEU A 190 8.50 -9.54 22.77
CA LEU A 190 7.76 -10.51 21.97
C LEU A 190 6.44 -10.80 22.70
N VAL A 191 5.32 -10.47 22.04
CA VAL A 191 3.96 -10.69 22.61
C VAL A 191 3.45 -12.09 22.32
N SER A 192 3.85 -12.66 21.17
CA SER A 192 3.54 -14.03 20.81
C SER A 192 4.33 -15.02 21.69
N THR A 193 3.79 -16.22 21.85
CA THR A 193 4.33 -17.25 22.76
C THR A 193 5.48 -18.07 22.14
N HIS A 194 6.23 -17.50 21.19
CA HIS A 194 7.45 -18.14 20.68
C HIS A 194 8.57 -18.14 21.73
N PRO A 195 9.43 -19.15 21.74
CA PRO A 195 10.60 -19.13 22.61
C PRO A 195 11.56 -18.03 22.16
N VAL A 196 11.95 -17.17 23.09
CA VAL A 196 12.95 -16.14 22.86
C VAL A 196 14.33 -16.73 23.11
N THR A 197 15.17 -16.73 22.09
CA THR A 197 16.58 -17.16 22.20
C THR A 197 17.46 -16.03 22.74
N GLN A 198 17.20 -14.81 22.28
CA GLN A 198 17.92 -13.63 22.73
C GLN A 198 17.00 -12.39 22.70
N ILE A 199 17.12 -11.54 23.71
CA ILE A 199 16.51 -10.21 23.75
C ILE A 199 17.48 -9.23 24.41
N SER A 200 17.60 -8.05 23.79
CA SER A 200 18.39 -6.94 24.35
C SER A 200 17.78 -5.58 23.99
N ASN A 201 17.99 -4.60 24.86
CA ASN A 201 17.63 -3.21 24.63
C ASN A 201 18.69 -2.32 25.31
N ASN A 202 19.39 -1.51 24.52
CA ASN A 202 20.40 -0.55 25.02
C ASN A 202 19.92 0.91 24.92
N GLY A 203 18.62 1.13 24.80
CA GLY A 203 17.99 2.44 24.74
C GLY A 203 17.83 3.00 23.32
N HIS A 204 18.72 2.70 22.38
CA HIS A 204 18.64 3.18 20.99
C HIS A 204 18.69 2.07 19.96
N THR A 205 19.11 0.89 20.40
CA THR A 205 19.07 -0.33 19.57
C THR A 205 18.52 -1.47 20.40
N ALA A 206 17.59 -2.21 19.86
CA ALA A 206 17.04 -3.40 20.50
C ALA A 206 17.06 -4.57 19.54
N PHE A 207 17.17 -5.79 20.08
CA PHE A 207 17.24 -7.01 19.32
C PHE A 207 16.36 -8.08 19.97
N ILE A 208 15.64 -8.84 19.13
CA ILE A 208 14.93 -10.06 19.54
C ILE A 208 15.27 -11.16 18.53
N GLN A 209 15.64 -12.32 19.02
CA GLN A 209 15.81 -13.52 18.23
C GLN A 209 14.91 -14.64 18.73
N THR A 210 14.29 -15.33 17.80
CA THR A 210 13.64 -16.63 18.04
C THR A 210 14.24 -17.67 17.12
N LEU A 211 14.57 -18.82 17.66
CA LEU A 211 15.12 -19.94 16.93
C LEU A 211 14.37 -21.23 17.37
N ILE A 212 13.63 -21.83 16.46
CA ILE A 212 12.85 -23.02 16.70
C ILE A 212 13.33 -24.09 15.71
N GLY A 213 13.95 -25.14 16.24
CA GLY A 213 14.21 -26.36 15.51
C GLY A 213 12.97 -27.26 15.53
N GLU A 214 12.83 -28.11 14.53
CA GLU A 214 11.78 -29.12 14.38
C GLU A 214 10.45 -28.83 15.11
N GLY A 215 9.64 -27.92 14.58
CA GLY A 215 8.38 -27.51 15.19
C GLY A 215 7.28 -27.25 14.16
N ILE A 216 6.02 -27.33 14.58
CA ILE A 216 4.89 -26.87 13.76
C ILE A 216 4.86 -25.35 13.79
N ALA A 217 4.69 -24.73 12.63
CA ALA A 217 4.44 -23.29 12.53
C ALA A 217 2.97 -23.02 12.85
N ASP A 218 2.66 -22.81 14.11
CA ASP A 218 1.30 -22.72 14.65
C ASP A 218 0.94 -21.34 15.22
N LYS A 219 1.83 -20.35 15.11
CA LYS A 219 1.66 -19.03 15.73
C LYS A 219 2.18 -17.91 14.86
N ASP A 220 1.48 -16.79 14.93
CA ASP A 220 1.91 -15.53 14.33
C ASP A 220 2.91 -14.82 15.25
N TYR A 221 3.92 -14.17 14.67
CA TYR A 221 4.86 -13.34 15.43
C TYR A 221 4.22 -11.97 15.71
N LYS A 222 4.37 -11.51 16.93
CA LYS A 222 3.95 -10.17 17.35
C LYS A 222 4.97 -9.57 18.29
N ILE A 223 5.59 -8.45 17.88
CA ILE A 223 6.55 -7.69 18.69
C ILE A 223 5.95 -6.30 18.94
N LYS A 224 6.00 -5.87 20.19
CA LYS A 224 5.63 -4.52 20.59
C LYS A 224 6.82 -3.82 21.22
N TYR A 225 6.96 -2.55 20.92
CA TYR A 225 7.94 -1.68 21.58
C TYR A 225 7.34 -0.28 21.80
N THR A 226 7.91 0.42 22.76
CA THR A 226 7.55 1.80 23.10
C THR A 226 8.74 2.72 22.87
N LEU A 227 8.47 3.86 22.24
CA LEU A 227 9.44 4.92 22.06
C LEU A 227 9.08 6.06 23.02
N ASN A 228 10.08 6.60 23.72
CA ASN A 228 9.87 7.69 24.68
C ASN A 228 9.16 8.87 24.03
N SER A 229 8.09 9.36 24.67
CA SER A 229 7.17 10.37 24.14
C SER A 229 7.16 11.66 24.96
N THR A 230 8.27 12.05 25.58
CA THR A 230 8.33 13.17 26.54
C THR A 230 8.08 14.56 25.96
N GLN A 231 7.89 14.70 24.64
CA GLN A 231 7.58 15.97 23.97
C GLN A 231 6.72 15.74 22.73
N LEU A 232 6.06 16.81 22.22
CA LEU A 232 5.51 16.82 20.87
C LEU A 232 6.60 16.33 19.92
N GLY A 233 6.49 15.06 19.51
CA GLY A 233 7.53 14.36 18.79
C GLY A 233 7.61 14.87 17.36
N LEU A 234 8.44 15.88 17.11
CA LEU A 234 8.79 16.28 15.75
C LEU A 234 10.13 15.66 15.39
N TYR A 235 10.14 14.82 14.36
CA TYR A 235 11.33 14.08 13.92
C TYR A 235 11.48 14.19 12.40
N SER A 236 12.72 14.13 11.95
CA SER A 236 12.99 14.13 10.51
C SER A 236 14.18 13.25 10.17
N PHE A 237 14.10 12.68 8.98
CA PHE A 237 15.15 11.85 8.39
C PHE A 237 15.36 12.28 6.96
N SER A 238 16.59 12.25 6.49
CA SER A 238 16.88 12.55 5.11
C SER A 238 18.06 11.73 4.61
N THR A 239 18.06 11.45 3.32
CA THR A 239 19.16 10.81 2.61
C THR A 239 19.25 11.38 1.21
N ARG A 240 20.44 11.43 0.65
CA ARG A 240 20.65 11.80 -0.75
C ARG A 240 21.18 10.60 -1.52
N ILE A 241 20.46 10.21 -2.55
CA ILE A 241 20.92 9.18 -3.49
C ILE A 241 21.77 9.87 -4.56
N PRO A 242 22.92 9.31 -4.97
CA PRO A 242 23.72 9.87 -6.06
C PRO A 242 22.89 10.03 -7.33
N ASP A 243 23.04 11.17 -8.01
CA ASP A 243 22.26 11.49 -9.23
C ASP A 243 22.41 10.44 -10.34
N THR A 244 23.48 9.63 -10.33
CA THR A 244 23.71 8.51 -11.24
C THR A 244 22.76 7.34 -11.05
N GLN A 245 22.05 7.28 -9.92
CA GLN A 245 21.14 6.18 -9.57
C GLN A 245 19.66 6.54 -9.72
N LEU A 246 19.33 7.80 -9.97
CA LEU A 246 17.96 8.28 -10.07
C LEU A 246 17.67 8.88 -11.44
N PRO A 247 16.41 8.78 -11.91
CA PRO A 247 16.00 9.32 -13.22
C PRO A 247 15.90 10.85 -13.26
N ASP A 248 15.97 11.50 -12.12
CA ASP A 248 15.84 12.95 -12.00
C ASP A 248 16.99 13.57 -11.15
N THR A 249 17.10 14.89 -11.21
CA THR A 249 18.14 15.64 -10.48
C THR A 249 17.77 15.94 -9.03
N LEU A 250 16.66 15.39 -8.53
CA LEU A 250 16.16 15.61 -7.17
C LEU A 250 16.76 14.65 -6.15
N GLY A 251 17.98 14.24 -6.21
CA GLY A 251 18.63 13.19 -5.43
C GLY A 251 18.26 13.03 -3.94
N GLY A 252 17.66 14.05 -3.30
CA GLY A 252 17.31 14.04 -1.89
C GLY A 252 15.91 13.52 -1.58
N PHE A 253 15.79 12.76 -0.48
CA PHE A 253 14.53 12.28 0.10
C PHE A 253 14.50 12.62 1.57
N PHE A 254 13.34 13.05 2.05
CA PHE A 254 13.14 13.29 3.49
C PHE A 254 11.82 12.68 3.96
N MET A 255 11.76 12.44 5.25
CA MET A 255 10.56 12.09 6.00
C MET A 255 10.50 12.98 7.24
N PHE A 256 9.36 13.61 7.46
CA PHE A 256 9.03 14.38 8.65
C PHE A 256 7.89 13.68 9.38
N LEU A 257 8.06 13.46 10.66
CA LEU A 257 7.06 12.86 11.53
C LEU A 257 6.63 13.88 12.58
N ALA A 258 5.33 13.92 12.85
CA ALA A 258 4.77 14.67 13.95
C ALA A 258 3.85 13.77 14.78
N GLU A 259 4.09 13.72 16.08
CA GLU A 259 3.27 13.01 17.06
C GLU A 259 2.62 14.04 17.98
N PRO A 260 1.30 14.06 18.10
CA PRO A 260 0.66 14.83 19.15
C PRO A 260 0.99 14.20 20.50
N ASP A 261 1.24 15.06 21.48
CA ASP A 261 1.50 14.64 22.86
C ASP A 261 0.41 13.66 23.34
N ALA A 262 0.82 12.46 23.71
CA ALA A 262 -0.06 11.45 24.30
C ALA A 262 -0.48 11.83 25.74
N GLY A 263 0.13 12.84 26.32
CA GLY A 263 0.14 13.08 27.77
C GLY A 263 -0.90 14.03 28.21
N THR A 264 -1.35 14.81 28.59
CA THR A 264 -1.90 15.68 29.64
C THR A 264 -3.22 16.41 29.29
N SER A 265 -3.54 16.62 28.03
CA SER A 265 -4.80 17.28 27.70
C SER A 265 -5.98 16.30 27.75
N THR A 266 -6.86 16.49 28.70
CA THR A 266 -8.17 15.81 28.78
C THR A 266 -9.18 16.39 27.78
N GLN A 267 -8.86 17.53 27.15
CA GLN A 267 -9.72 18.18 26.19
C GLN A 267 -9.65 17.49 24.84
N THR A 268 -10.82 17.20 24.28
CA THR A 268 -10.98 16.64 22.94
C THR A 268 -11.88 17.55 22.10
N ILE A 269 -11.57 17.67 20.81
CA ILE A 269 -12.45 18.38 19.88
C ILE A 269 -13.75 17.57 19.77
N LYS A 270 -14.90 18.25 19.92
CA LYS A 270 -16.22 17.63 19.81
C LYS A 270 -16.46 17.14 18.38
N LYS A 271 -17.23 16.08 18.25
CA LYS A 271 -17.58 15.51 16.96
C LYS A 271 -19.08 15.60 16.68
N VAL A 272 -19.39 15.74 15.40
CA VAL A 272 -20.72 15.45 14.85
C VAL A 272 -20.55 14.22 13.96
N PHE A 273 -21.23 13.14 14.28
CA PHE A 273 -20.96 11.82 13.76
C PHE A 273 -22.20 11.22 13.07
N THR A 274 -22.05 10.73 11.84
CA THR A 274 -23.08 9.94 11.16
C THR A 274 -22.54 8.57 10.77
N LEU A 275 -23.23 7.52 11.22
CA LEU A 275 -23.02 6.16 10.74
C LEU A 275 -23.99 5.91 9.60
N ILE A 276 -23.48 5.56 8.40
CA ILE A 276 -24.29 5.13 7.27
C ILE A 276 -24.08 3.63 7.10
N LEU A 277 -25.14 2.85 7.29
CA LEU A 277 -25.14 1.39 7.36
C LEU A 277 -25.92 0.79 6.20
N ASP A 278 -25.24 0.09 5.33
CA ASP A 278 -25.86 -0.76 4.32
C ASP A 278 -26.52 -1.96 5.01
N LYS A 279 -27.82 -2.14 4.74
CA LYS A 279 -28.57 -3.32 5.14
C LYS A 279 -29.23 -4.01 3.94
N SER A 280 -28.64 -3.87 2.75
CA SER A 280 -29.11 -4.57 1.54
C SER A 280 -29.03 -6.09 1.69
N GLY A 281 -29.68 -6.82 0.77
CA GLY A 281 -29.76 -8.28 0.86
C GLY A 281 -28.41 -9.00 0.84
N SER A 282 -27.38 -8.42 0.21
CA SER A 282 -26.00 -8.94 0.21
C SER A 282 -25.31 -8.90 1.57
N MET A 283 -25.79 -8.06 2.49
CA MET A 283 -25.31 -7.96 3.87
C MET A 283 -25.82 -9.09 4.78
N LEU A 284 -26.70 -9.99 4.30
CA LEU A 284 -27.24 -11.08 5.13
C LEU A 284 -26.17 -11.94 5.80
N GLY A 285 -26.46 -12.38 7.03
CA GLY A 285 -25.58 -13.28 7.80
C GLY A 285 -24.53 -12.52 8.60
N THR A 286 -23.28 -12.92 8.47
CA THR A 286 -22.16 -12.40 9.29
C THR A 286 -21.89 -10.91 9.05
N LYS A 287 -22.06 -10.43 7.81
CA LYS A 287 -21.75 -9.04 7.44
C LYS A 287 -22.61 -8.04 8.18
N ILE A 288 -23.95 -8.22 8.19
CA ILE A 288 -24.84 -7.29 8.89
C ILE A 288 -24.63 -7.35 10.41
N GLN A 289 -24.32 -8.55 10.97
CA GLN A 289 -24.04 -8.66 12.40
C GLN A 289 -22.78 -7.88 12.77
N GLN A 290 -21.70 -8.02 12.02
CA GLN A 290 -20.46 -7.29 12.26
C GLN A 290 -20.62 -5.77 12.05
N ALA A 291 -21.42 -5.33 11.08
CA ALA A 291 -21.75 -3.92 10.91
C ALA A 291 -22.50 -3.36 12.12
N LYS A 292 -23.45 -4.12 12.68
CA LYS A 292 -24.18 -3.77 13.90
C LYS A 292 -23.25 -3.73 15.12
N ASP A 293 -22.35 -4.70 15.26
CA ASP A 293 -21.40 -4.76 16.38
C ASP A 293 -20.41 -3.59 16.31
N ALA A 294 -19.91 -3.25 15.11
CA ALA A 294 -19.05 -2.09 14.89
C ALA A 294 -19.75 -0.76 15.18
N ALA A 295 -20.98 -0.59 14.69
CA ALA A 295 -21.80 0.59 14.97
C ALA A 295 -22.10 0.73 16.47
N SER A 296 -22.44 -0.37 17.14
CA SER A 296 -22.67 -0.42 18.58
C SER A 296 -21.40 -0.06 19.37
N PHE A 297 -20.24 -0.55 18.93
CA PHE A 297 -18.96 -0.17 19.54
C PHE A 297 -18.72 1.35 19.45
N ILE A 298 -18.93 1.94 18.26
CA ILE A 298 -18.76 3.38 18.07
C ILE A 298 -19.67 4.18 18.99
N VAL A 299 -20.98 3.84 19.01
CA VAL A 299 -21.98 4.51 19.86
C VAL A 299 -21.63 4.40 21.33
N ASN A 300 -21.13 3.25 21.79
CA ASN A 300 -20.71 3.06 23.18
C ASN A 300 -19.43 3.85 23.56
N ASN A 301 -18.66 4.30 22.60
CA ASN A 301 -17.38 4.98 22.80
C ASN A 301 -17.36 6.46 22.41
N LEU A 302 -18.54 7.07 22.16
CA LEU A 302 -18.67 8.50 21.95
C LEU A 302 -18.33 9.27 23.24
N ASN A 303 -17.81 10.48 23.09
CA ASN A 303 -17.47 11.33 24.23
C ASN A 303 -18.66 12.21 24.65
N PRO A 304 -18.75 12.60 25.91
CA PRO A 304 -19.70 13.62 26.33
C PRO A 304 -19.54 14.91 25.50
N GLY A 305 -20.67 15.40 24.97
CA GLY A 305 -20.70 16.56 24.09
C GLY A 305 -20.57 16.28 22.58
N ASP A 306 -20.31 15.04 22.19
CA ASP A 306 -20.45 14.61 20.79
C ASP A 306 -21.93 14.59 20.39
N LYS A 307 -22.21 14.79 19.12
CA LYS A 307 -23.54 14.59 18.53
C LYS A 307 -23.44 13.45 17.50
N PHE A 308 -24.50 12.68 17.37
CA PHE A 308 -24.49 11.56 16.43
C PHE A 308 -25.86 11.28 15.82
N ASN A 309 -25.86 10.59 14.67
CA ASN A 309 -27.02 9.96 14.08
C ASN A 309 -26.64 8.66 13.35
N ILE A 310 -27.65 7.85 13.03
CA ILE A 310 -27.52 6.62 12.26
C ILE A 310 -28.47 6.71 11.07
N VAL A 311 -27.95 6.42 9.90
CA VAL A 311 -28.69 6.29 8.65
C VAL A 311 -28.48 4.88 8.15
N ASP A 312 -29.52 4.07 8.09
CA ASP A 312 -29.46 2.74 7.50
C ASP A 312 -30.29 2.68 6.23
N PHE A 313 -29.82 1.92 5.26
CA PHE A 313 -30.42 1.92 3.95
C PHE A 313 -30.41 0.55 3.28
N GLU A 314 -31.42 0.36 2.46
CA GLU A 314 -31.54 -0.69 1.43
C GLU A 314 -32.10 -0.04 0.15
N THR A 315 -33.28 -0.45 -0.36
CA THR A 315 -34.01 0.27 -1.40
C THR A 315 -34.47 1.65 -0.88
N ASN A 316 -34.91 1.68 0.38
CA ASN A 316 -35.32 2.88 1.12
C ASN A 316 -34.24 3.29 2.11
N VAL A 317 -34.36 4.54 2.60
CA VAL A 317 -33.44 5.10 3.59
C VAL A 317 -34.21 5.39 4.89
N TYR A 318 -33.60 5.02 6.00
CA TYR A 318 -34.14 5.21 7.35
C TYR A 318 -33.15 5.96 8.21
N THR A 319 -33.64 6.66 9.24
CA THR A 319 -32.80 7.40 10.16
C THR A 319 -33.20 7.11 11.60
N PHE A 320 -32.21 7.00 12.48
CA PHE A 320 -32.47 6.87 13.92
C PHE A 320 -33.15 8.10 14.46
N ARG A 321 -32.74 9.31 14.05
CA ARG A 321 -33.38 10.60 14.37
C ARG A 321 -33.44 11.49 13.14
N ALA A 322 -34.29 12.48 13.17
CA ALA A 322 -34.40 13.49 12.10
C ALA A 322 -33.16 14.39 12.01
N GLN A 323 -32.45 14.59 13.12
CA GLN A 323 -31.22 15.39 13.23
C GLN A 323 -30.24 14.70 14.18
N HIS A 324 -28.96 15.15 14.16
CA HIS A 324 -27.97 14.67 15.13
C HIS A 324 -28.40 14.92 16.56
N GLU A 325 -28.38 13.88 17.37
CA GLU A 325 -28.71 13.91 18.78
C GLU A 325 -27.46 14.00 19.65
N LEU A 326 -27.55 14.78 20.75
CA LEU A 326 -26.46 14.89 21.72
C LEU A 326 -26.26 13.52 22.41
N TYR A 327 -25.01 13.09 22.51
CA TYR A 327 -24.68 11.87 23.22
C TYR A 327 -25.01 11.96 24.70
N SER A 328 -25.79 11.03 25.17
CA SER A 328 -26.18 10.78 26.56
C SER A 328 -26.38 9.28 26.78
N ILE A 329 -26.49 8.84 28.00
CA ILE A 329 -26.81 7.43 28.31
C ILE A 329 -28.12 7.02 27.62
N GLN A 330 -29.16 7.89 27.70
CA GLN A 330 -30.46 7.61 27.11
C GLN A 330 -30.42 7.55 25.59
N SER A 331 -29.72 8.48 24.89
CA SER A 331 -29.61 8.47 23.45
C SER A 331 -28.76 7.27 22.96
N ARG A 332 -27.69 6.90 23.72
CA ARG A 332 -26.92 5.70 23.50
C ARG A 332 -27.79 4.44 23.54
N ASP A 333 -28.54 4.24 24.63
CA ASP A 333 -29.34 3.03 24.81
C ASP A 333 -30.45 2.93 23.77
N SER A 334 -31.06 4.08 23.38
CA SER A 334 -32.01 4.14 22.26
C SER A 334 -31.37 3.79 20.93
N ALA A 335 -30.15 4.25 20.66
CA ALA A 335 -29.41 3.94 19.42
C ALA A 335 -29.00 2.48 19.35
N LEU A 336 -28.56 1.90 20.48
CA LEU A 336 -28.23 0.46 20.54
C LEU A 336 -29.46 -0.41 20.27
N ALA A 337 -30.61 -0.04 20.80
CA ALA A 337 -31.87 -0.71 20.50
C ALA A 337 -32.26 -0.58 19.03
N TYR A 338 -32.05 0.60 18.41
CA TYR A 338 -32.28 0.83 17.00
C TYR A 338 -31.36 -0.04 16.14
N ILE A 339 -30.03 -0.03 16.40
CA ILE A 339 -29.04 -0.85 15.68
C ILE A 339 -29.39 -2.32 15.77
N ASN A 340 -29.80 -2.79 16.95
CA ASN A 340 -30.13 -4.21 17.16
C ASN A 340 -31.32 -4.68 16.31
N ASN A 341 -32.23 -3.78 15.96
CA ASN A 341 -33.40 -4.07 15.13
C ASN A 341 -33.13 -3.98 13.60
N ILE A 342 -31.93 -3.54 13.17
CA ILE A 342 -31.57 -3.51 11.76
C ILE A 342 -31.51 -4.94 11.22
N ALA A 343 -32.21 -5.21 10.11
CA ALA A 343 -32.23 -6.49 9.42
C ALA A 343 -31.93 -6.29 7.93
N ALA A 344 -31.09 -7.15 7.38
CA ALA A 344 -30.67 -7.07 6.00
C ALA A 344 -31.78 -7.57 5.03
N ASN A 345 -32.11 -6.75 4.03
CA ASN A 345 -33.02 -7.06 2.93
C ASN A 345 -32.88 -6.02 1.79
N GLY A 346 -33.64 -6.18 0.72
CA GLY A 346 -33.78 -5.18 -0.34
C GLY A 346 -32.53 -4.96 -1.22
N SER A 347 -32.54 -3.84 -1.92
CA SER A 347 -31.53 -3.39 -2.88
C SER A 347 -30.57 -2.37 -2.23
N THR A 348 -29.62 -1.78 -2.98
CA THR A 348 -28.56 -0.92 -2.44
C THR A 348 -28.68 0.51 -2.99
N ASN A 349 -29.21 1.46 -2.19
CA ASN A 349 -29.45 2.86 -2.55
C ASN A 349 -28.45 3.82 -1.87
N ILE A 350 -27.21 3.80 -2.34
CA ILE A 350 -26.14 4.64 -1.76
C ILE A 350 -26.45 6.13 -1.94
N SER A 351 -26.92 6.57 -3.12
CA SER A 351 -27.21 7.98 -3.37
C SER A 351 -28.29 8.55 -2.42
N GLY A 352 -29.33 7.76 -2.15
CA GLY A 352 -30.37 8.12 -1.18
C GLY A 352 -29.85 8.25 0.23
N ALA A 353 -28.97 7.35 0.65
CA ALA A 353 -28.35 7.40 1.98
C ALA A 353 -27.54 8.69 2.20
N PHE A 354 -26.69 9.07 1.25
CA PHE A 354 -25.92 10.32 1.35
C PHE A 354 -26.78 11.57 1.22
N SER A 355 -27.82 11.57 0.36
CA SER A 355 -28.79 12.67 0.25
C SER A 355 -29.57 12.90 1.54
N THR A 356 -29.70 11.87 2.38
CA THR A 356 -30.35 11.95 3.71
C THR A 356 -29.36 12.34 4.80
N ALA A 357 -28.14 11.81 4.76
CA ALA A 357 -27.16 11.99 5.84
C ALA A 357 -26.47 13.36 5.78
N VAL A 358 -26.03 13.82 4.62
CA VAL A 358 -25.21 15.03 4.47
C VAL A 358 -25.93 16.31 4.91
N PRO A 359 -27.23 16.54 4.56
CA PRO A 359 -27.94 17.75 5.00
C PRO A 359 -28.14 17.86 6.50
N GLN A 360 -27.97 16.80 7.28
CA GLN A 360 -28.08 16.83 8.74
C GLN A 360 -26.90 17.55 9.41
N PHE A 361 -25.76 17.69 8.71
CA PHE A 361 -24.62 18.48 9.19
C PHE A 361 -24.87 19.98 9.00
N SER A 362 -25.84 20.52 9.70
CA SER A 362 -26.16 21.96 9.66
C SER A 362 -25.29 22.71 10.64
N ALA A 363 -24.72 23.86 10.20
CA ALA A 363 -24.06 24.87 11.04
C ALA A 363 -22.97 24.31 11.98
N ALA A 364 -22.21 23.31 11.55
CA ALA A 364 -21.01 22.93 12.26
C ALA A 364 -19.98 24.06 12.09
N ASN A 365 -19.56 24.64 13.18
CA ASN A 365 -18.47 25.60 13.19
C ASN A 365 -17.13 24.88 13.02
N ASP A 366 -16.07 25.60 12.67
CA ASP A 366 -14.70 25.05 12.52
C ASP A 366 -14.14 24.39 13.80
N SER A 367 -14.92 24.35 14.88
CA SER A 367 -14.54 23.77 16.17
C SER A 367 -14.98 22.34 16.37
N THR A 368 -15.72 21.76 15.41
CA THR A 368 -16.19 20.37 15.47
C THR A 368 -15.61 19.55 14.35
N ALA A 369 -15.29 18.29 14.64
CA ALA A 369 -14.94 17.31 13.61
C ALA A 369 -16.22 16.63 13.11
N ASN A 370 -16.59 16.91 11.85
CA ASN A 370 -17.77 16.31 11.22
C ASN A 370 -17.36 15.05 10.49
N ILE A 371 -17.88 13.91 10.88
CA ILE A 371 -17.39 12.60 10.44
C ILE A 371 -18.56 11.74 9.95
N ILE A 372 -18.42 11.19 8.74
CA ILE A 372 -19.25 10.10 8.25
C ILE A 372 -18.41 8.82 8.22
N ILE A 373 -18.94 7.74 8.79
CA ILE A 373 -18.46 6.38 8.57
C ILE A 373 -19.52 5.62 7.77
N PHE A 374 -19.11 5.12 6.62
CA PHE A 374 -19.94 4.43 5.66
C PHE A 374 -19.55 2.95 5.54
N PHE A 375 -20.52 2.07 5.78
CA PHE A 375 -20.36 0.61 5.68
C PHE A 375 -21.20 0.06 4.54
N THR A 376 -20.59 -0.69 3.62
CA THR A 376 -21.28 -1.38 2.53
C THR A 376 -20.50 -2.60 2.05
N ASP A 377 -21.18 -3.60 1.54
CA ASP A 377 -20.56 -4.74 0.84
C ASP A 377 -20.80 -4.73 -0.65
N GLY A 378 -21.64 -3.81 -1.14
CA GLY A 378 -22.20 -3.89 -2.46
C GLY A 378 -21.91 -2.74 -3.40
N GLN A 379 -22.38 -2.98 -4.61
CA GLN A 379 -22.52 -1.95 -5.62
C GLN A 379 -23.90 -1.33 -5.55
N PRO A 380 -24.08 -0.05 -5.88
CA PRO A 380 -25.40 0.57 -5.94
C PRO A 380 -26.24 -0.13 -7.00
N THR A 381 -27.45 -0.56 -6.62
CA THR A 381 -28.41 -1.23 -7.49
C THR A 381 -29.67 -0.40 -7.73
N VAL A 382 -29.88 0.63 -6.91
CA VAL A 382 -31.03 1.58 -7.00
C VAL A 382 -30.50 3.00 -6.83
N GLY A 383 -31.21 3.99 -7.33
CA GLY A 383 -30.80 5.39 -7.35
C GLY A 383 -29.73 5.66 -8.41
N ILE A 384 -28.70 6.40 -8.08
CA ILE A 384 -27.56 6.65 -8.97
C ILE A 384 -26.60 5.46 -8.88
N THR A 385 -26.48 4.69 -9.94
CA THR A 385 -25.71 3.44 -9.97
C THR A 385 -24.36 3.57 -10.72
N GLU A 386 -24.23 4.56 -11.63
CA GLU A 386 -22.99 4.79 -12.34
C GLU A 386 -21.95 5.43 -11.40
N THR A 387 -20.73 4.88 -11.38
CA THR A 387 -19.68 5.24 -10.42
C THR A 387 -19.34 6.73 -10.44
N THR A 388 -19.12 7.32 -11.60
CA THR A 388 -18.73 8.73 -11.72
C THR A 388 -19.87 9.67 -11.33
N ALA A 389 -21.09 9.35 -11.75
CA ALA A 389 -22.28 10.14 -11.40
C ALA A 389 -22.53 10.09 -9.88
N LEU A 390 -22.39 8.91 -9.26
CA LEU A 390 -22.58 8.74 -7.82
C LEU A 390 -21.50 9.46 -7.00
N THR A 391 -20.24 9.32 -7.37
CA THR A 391 -19.14 10.02 -6.67
C THR A 391 -19.26 11.53 -6.79
N ASN A 392 -19.60 12.05 -7.96
CA ASN A 392 -19.87 13.47 -8.18
C ASN A 392 -21.09 13.96 -7.37
N HIS A 393 -22.15 13.18 -7.31
CA HIS A 393 -23.34 13.50 -6.51
C HIS A 393 -22.98 13.65 -5.03
N ILE A 394 -22.29 12.68 -4.45
CA ILE A 394 -21.85 12.70 -3.04
C ILE A 394 -20.90 13.88 -2.79
N HIS A 395 -19.92 14.08 -3.68
CA HIS A 395 -18.98 15.19 -3.56
C HIS A 395 -19.67 16.56 -3.62
N ASN A 396 -20.64 16.72 -4.51
CA ASN A 396 -21.41 17.96 -4.62
C ASN A 396 -22.28 18.20 -3.39
N LEU A 397 -22.90 17.17 -2.80
CA LEU A 397 -23.64 17.29 -1.56
C LEU A 397 -22.74 17.76 -0.41
N ILE A 398 -21.55 17.15 -0.26
CA ILE A 398 -20.59 17.48 0.81
C ILE A 398 -20.00 18.88 0.59
N THR A 399 -19.66 19.25 -0.64
CA THR A 399 -19.11 20.58 -0.94
C THR A 399 -20.13 21.70 -0.87
N ALA A 400 -21.40 21.44 -1.14
CA ALA A 400 -22.49 22.40 -0.99
C ALA A 400 -22.87 22.60 0.50
N ASN A 401 -22.50 21.66 1.36
CA ASN A 401 -22.67 21.80 2.81
C ASN A 401 -21.52 22.67 3.36
N GLU A 402 -21.84 23.71 4.11
CA GLU A 402 -20.85 24.62 4.71
C GLU A 402 -19.95 23.94 5.73
N SER A 403 -20.34 22.74 6.19
CA SER A 403 -19.58 21.94 7.14
C SER A 403 -18.48 21.15 6.45
N LYS A 404 -17.26 21.19 6.96
CA LYS A 404 -16.19 20.33 6.48
C LYS A 404 -16.40 18.90 6.99
N ILE A 405 -16.81 18.01 6.10
CA ILE A 405 -17.13 16.60 6.43
C ILE A 405 -15.99 15.70 6.01
N PHE A 406 -15.58 14.77 6.89
CA PHE A 406 -14.60 13.71 6.65
C PHE A 406 -15.35 12.40 6.47
N LEU A 407 -15.17 11.76 5.32
CA LEU A 407 -15.91 10.56 4.97
C LEU A 407 -14.98 9.33 4.92
N PHE A 408 -15.23 8.37 5.79
CA PHE A 408 -14.52 7.11 5.85
C PHE A 408 -15.41 5.97 5.36
N SER A 409 -14.94 5.18 4.39
CA SER A 409 -15.72 4.06 3.82
C SER A 409 -15.08 2.72 4.16
N PHE A 410 -15.91 1.76 4.53
CA PHE A 410 -15.50 0.38 4.79
C PHE A 410 -16.25 -0.56 3.88
N GLY A 411 -15.51 -1.20 2.98
CA GLY A 411 -16.02 -2.21 2.07
C GLY A 411 -15.91 -3.61 2.68
N ILE A 412 -17.00 -4.38 2.70
CA ILE A 412 -17.09 -5.68 3.37
C ILE A 412 -17.21 -6.79 2.32
N GLY A 413 -16.26 -7.72 2.31
CA GLY A 413 -16.27 -8.87 1.41
C GLY A 413 -15.28 -8.76 0.25
N THR A 414 -15.32 -9.76 -0.63
CA THR A 414 -14.36 -9.91 -1.73
C THR A 414 -14.82 -9.30 -3.04
N ASP A 415 -16.09 -8.92 -3.14
CA ASP A 415 -16.79 -8.43 -4.35
C ASP A 415 -17.11 -6.93 -4.32
N VAL A 416 -16.58 -6.24 -3.35
CA VAL A 416 -16.76 -4.78 -3.14
C VAL A 416 -16.23 -3.97 -4.33
N ASN A 417 -16.96 -2.93 -4.71
CA ASN A 417 -16.48 -1.94 -5.66
C ASN A 417 -15.43 -1.01 -5.01
N GLN A 418 -14.18 -1.48 -4.97
CA GLN A 418 -13.06 -0.75 -4.36
C GLN A 418 -12.82 0.62 -5.00
N GLN A 419 -13.02 0.74 -6.31
CA GLN A 419 -12.89 2.01 -7.02
C GLN A 419 -13.89 3.04 -6.49
N LEU A 420 -15.16 2.67 -6.40
CA LEU A 420 -16.24 3.55 -5.92
C LEU A 420 -15.93 4.06 -4.51
N LEU A 421 -15.64 3.16 -3.56
CA LEU A 421 -15.42 3.54 -2.17
C LEU A 421 -14.15 4.36 -1.98
N THR A 422 -13.09 4.05 -2.74
CA THR A 422 -11.86 4.84 -2.73
C THR A 422 -12.13 6.27 -3.21
N LEU A 423 -12.88 6.44 -4.29
CA LEU A 423 -13.24 7.76 -4.82
C LEU A 423 -14.13 8.54 -3.86
N ILE A 424 -15.19 7.91 -3.34
CA ILE A 424 -16.10 8.55 -2.38
C ILE A 424 -15.31 9.11 -1.19
N SER A 425 -14.43 8.31 -0.59
CA SER A 425 -13.65 8.75 0.57
C SER A 425 -12.59 9.78 0.20
N ALA A 426 -11.78 9.53 -0.84
CA ALA A 426 -10.68 10.39 -1.23
C ALA A 426 -11.12 11.79 -1.65
N GLN A 427 -12.25 11.90 -2.36
CA GLN A 427 -12.82 13.20 -2.76
C GLN A 427 -13.39 14.00 -1.58
N ASN A 428 -13.67 13.33 -0.45
CA ASN A 428 -14.35 13.90 0.71
C ASN A 428 -13.52 13.80 2.00
N ASN A 429 -12.21 14.03 1.88
CA ASN A 429 -11.27 14.18 2.99
C ASN A 429 -11.14 12.95 3.90
N GLY A 430 -11.42 11.76 3.40
CA GLY A 430 -11.39 10.52 4.17
C GLY A 430 -10.61 9.41 3.49
N LEU A 431 -10.81 8.22 3.99
CA LEU A 431 -10.12 7.00 3.58
C LEU A 431 -11.11 5.87 3.37
N SER A 432 -10.71 4.89 2.58
CA SER A 432 -11.41 3.61 2.47
C SER A 432 -10.53 2.46 2.95
N ASP A 433 -11.15 1.46 3.56
CA ASP A 433 -10.52 0.17 3.87
C ASP A 433 -11.43 -0.97 3.39
N PHE A 434 -10.82 -2.12 3.05
CA PHE A 434 -11.52 -3.25 2.46
C PHE A 434 -11.27 -4.51 3.29
N LEU A 435 -12.33 -5.10 3.80
CA LEU A 435 -12.33 -6.06 4.87
C LEU A 435 -12.93 -7.39 4.42
N LEU A 436 -12.42 -8.48 4.98
CA LEU A 436 -13.10 -9.77 4.88
C LEU A 436 -14.31 -9.78 5.81
N ASP A 437 -15.26 -10.67 5.54
CA ASP A 437 -16.55 -10.77 6.26
C ASP A 437 -16.41 -10.90 7.79
N ASN A 438 -15.27 -11.38 8.30
CA ASN A 438 -15.04 -11.63 9.72
C ASN A 438 -14.11 -10.62 10.41
N GLU A 439 -13.64 -9.59 9.71
CA GLU A 439 -12.65 -8.63 10.24
C GLU A 439 -13.25 -7.27 10.64
N LEU A 440 -14.48 -7.00 10.22
CA LEU A 440 -15.10 -5.67 10.28
C LEU A 440 -15.11 -5.10 11.70
N TYR A 441 -15.59 -5.86 12.67
CA TYR A 441 -15.70 -5.37 14.05
C TYR A 441 -14.34 -4.95 14.62
N ALA A 442 -13.32 -5.80 14.49
CA ALA A 442 -12.00 -5.52 15.05
C ALA A 442 -11.35 -4.29 14.39
N LYS A 443 -11.46 -4.20 13.07
CA LYS A 443 -10.87 -3.09 12.31
C LYS A 443 -11.58 -1.77 12.56
N ILE A 444 -12.90 -1.75 12.53
CA ILE A 444 -13.67 -0.52 12.80
C ILE A 444 -13.50 -0.06 14.24
N SER A 445 -13.47 -0.99 15.18
CA SER A 445 -13.23 -0.64 16.59
C SER A 445 -11.86 0.01 16.76
N SER A 446 -10.83 -0.56 16.16
CA SER A 446 -9.48 0.02 16.16
C SER A 446 -9.46 1.39 15.46
N PHE A 447 -10.04 1.48 14.25
CA PHE A 447 -10.12 2.73 13.51
C PHE A 447 -10.81 3.84 14.30
N TYR A 448 -11.98 3.54 14.88
CA TYR A 448 -12.71 4.52 15.67
C TYR A 448 -11.90 5.03 16.86
N LEU A 449 -11.21 4.14 17.57
CA LEU A 449 -10.33 4.54 18.67
C LEU A 449 -9.27 5.54 18.25
N HIS A 450 -8.76 5.43 17.01
CA HIS A 450 -7.78 6.37 16.45
C HIS A 450 -8.39 7.73 16.09
N ILE A 451 -9.59 7.77 15.49
CA ILE A 451 -10.20 9.03 15.03
C ILE A 451 -11.09 9.72 16.08
N ARG A 452 -11.39 9.07 17.18
CA ARG A 452 -12.32 9.60 18.18
C ARG A 452 -11.83 10.87 18.90
N ASN A 453 -10.53 11.16 18.84
CA ASN A 453 -9.92 12.29 19.54
C ASN A 453 -9.07 13.13 18.60
N PRO A 454 -9.69 13.97 17.74
CA PRO A 454 -8.94 14.92 16.91
C PRO A 454 -8.24 15.96 17.78
N VAL A 455 -7.02 16.31 17.43
CA VAL A 455 -6.19 17.27 18.16
C VAL A 455 -5.73 18.44 17.28
N LEU A 456 -5.65 18.25 15.96
CA LEU A 456 -5.33 19.30 15.00
C LEU A 456 -6.17 19.10 13.73
N LEU A 457 -7.03 20.07 13.45
CA LEU A 457 -7.85 20.12 12.24
C LEU A 457 -7.24 21.09 11.22
N ASN A 458 -7.61 20.94 9.96
CA ASN A 458 -7.09 21.79 8.87
C ASN A 458 -5.56 21.82 8.83
N THR A 459 -4.96 20.67 9.08
CA THR A 459 -3.51 20.51 9.20
C THR A 459 -2.79 20.93 7.93
N GLN A 460 -1.74 21.73 8.08
CA GLN A 460 -0.86 22.16 7.00
C GLN A 460 0.60 21.99 7.41
N VAL A 461 1.44 21.68 6.44
CA VAL A 461 2.89 21.62 6.62
C VAL A 461 3.53 22.54 5.59
N THR A 462 4.27 23.53 6.04
CA THR A 462 4.99 24.47 5.19
C THR A 462 6.49 24.37 5.41
N PHE A 463 7.26 24.68 4.37
CA PHE A 463 8.71 24.59 4.37
C PHE A 463 9.34 25.92 4.00
N THR A 464 10.36 26.34 4.76
CA THR A 464 11.10 27.58 4.51
C THR A 464 12.60 27.32 4.54
N PRO A 465 13.36 27.54 3.45
CA PRO A 465 12.88 27.98 2.13
C PRO A 465 12.02 26.91 1.45
N ASN A 466 11.07 27.34 0.60
CA ASN A 466 10.19 26.46 -0.15
C ASN A 466 10.93 25.87 -1.37
N ASN A 467 11.92 25.03 -1.12
CA ASN A 467 12.76 24.35 -2.11
C ASN A 467 12.69 22.83 -2.01
N VAL A 468 11.56 22.33 -1.53
CA VAL A 468 11.16 20.92 -1.52
C VAL A 468 10.04 20.67 -2.52
N SER A 469 9.88 19.44 -2.94
CA SER A 469 8.88 19.04 -3.93
C SER A 469 8.31 17.67 -3.62
N ASP A 470 7.25 17.30 -4.34
CA ASP A 470 6.61 15.99 -4.22
C ASP A 470 6.29 15.62 -2.76
N ILE A 471 5.74 16.58 -2.02
CA ILE A 471 5.36 16.42 -0.63
C ILE A 471 4.12 15.54 -0.56
N LEU A 472 4.16 14.51 0.26
CA LEU A 472 3.10 13.52 0.44
C LEU A 472 2.89 13.24 1.93
N PRO A 473 1.64 12.98 2.35
CA PRO A 473 0.40 13.03 1.58
C PRO A 473 0.01 14.46 1.19
N ALA A 474 -0.72 14.58 0.10
CA ALA A 474 -1.20 15.86 -0.39
C ALA A 474 -2.72 15.80 -0.67
N PRO A 475 -3.53 16.51 0.11
CA PRO A 475 -3.18 17.36 1.24
C PRO A 475 -2.82 16.57 2.51
N VAL A 476 -2.28 17.31 3.48
CA VAL A 476 -1.92 16.76 4.79
C VAL A 476 -3.19 16.44 5.59
N PRO A 477 -3.32 15.24 6.17
CA PRO A 477 -4.51 14.86 6.96
C PRO A 477 -4.57 15.58 8.29
N ASN A 478 -5.73 15.60 8.90
CA ASN A 478 -5.89 16.00 10.29
C ASN A 478 -5.08 15.09 11.22
N LEU A 479 -4.72 15.62 12.38
CA LEU A 479 -3.97 14.89 13.37
C LEU A 479 -4.88 14.50 14.54
N TYR A 480 -4.79 13.25 14.94
CA TYR A 480 -5.60 12.67 16.01
C TYR A 480 -4.70 12.20 17.15
N LYS A 481 -5.22 12.21 18.39
CA LYS A 481 -4.48 11.74 19.57
C LYS A 481 -4.06 10.28 19.39
N GLY A 482 -2.78 10.00 19.64
CA GLY A 482 -2.23 8.65 19.51
C GLY A 482 -1.82 8.27 18.10
N GLN A 483 -1.98 9.16 17.12
CA GLN A 483 -1.54 8.93 15.74
C GLN A 483 -0.31 9.76 15.41
N GLN A 484 0.41 9.34 14.37
CA GLN A 484 1.50 10.12 13.78
C GLN A 484 1.09 10.69 12.43
N LEU A 485 1.52 11.92 12.19
CA LEU A 485 1.56 12.48 10.85
C LEU A 485 2.92 12.16 10.23
N ILE A 486 2.90 11.51 9.07
CA ILE A 486 4.11 11.17 8.32
C ILE A 486 4.06 11.91 7.00
N VAL A 487 5.00 12.82 6.79
CA VAL A 487 5.15 13.59 5.57
C VAL A 487 6.47 13.22 4.91
N THR A 488 6.41 12.80 3.64
CA THR A 488 7.61 12.56 2.83
C THR A 488 7.72 13.57 1.71
N GLY A 489 8.91 13.75 1.19
CA GLY A 489 9.12 14.65 0.06
C GLY A 489 10.53 14.53 -0.51
N ARG A 490 10.77 15.36 -1.52
CA ARG A 490 12.01 15.40 -2.29
C ARG A 490 12.70 16.76 -2.14
N TYR A 491 14.02 16.76 -2.25
CA TYR A 491 14.81 17.99 -2.28
C TYR A 491 15.99 17.90 -3.23
N ARG A 492 16.39 19.05 -3.77
CA ARG A 492 17.58 19.17 -4.61
C ARG A 492 18.80 19.62 -3.80
N GLN A 493 18.60 20.56 -2.89
CA GLN A 493 19.64 21.21 -2.12
C GLN A 493 19.64 20.71 -0.67
N SER A 494 20.80 20.33 -0.17
CA SER A 494 21.02 20.00 1.25
C SER A 494 20.98 21.26 2.14
N GLY A 495 21.16 21.05 3.44
CA GLY A 495 21.21 22.12 4.43
C GLY A 495 19.93 22.30 5.23
N ASN A 496 19.95 23.26 6.14
CA ASN A 496 18.87 23.47 7.09
C ASN A 496 17.58 23.95 6.41
N ILE A 497 16.46 23.48 6.92
CA ILE A 497 15.12 23.87 6.50
C ILE A 497 14.22 23.99 7.73
N ASN A 498 13.39 25.02 7.75
CA ASN A 498 12.32 25.16 8.73
C ASN A 498 11.06 24.49 8.21
N VAL A 499 10.48 23.63 9.00
CA VAL A 499 9.14 23.04 8.78
C VAL A 499 8.21 23.65 9.80
N THR A 500 7.06 24.10 9.36
CA THR A 500 5.99 24.57 10.25
C THR A 500 4.76 23.70 10.06
N LEU A 501 4.41 22.94 11.11
CA LEU A 501 3.15 22.26 11.23
C LEU A 501 2.13 23.21 11.82
N SER A 502 1.03 23.46 11.15
CA SER A 502 -0.01 24.38 11.61
C SER A 502 -1.41 23.81 11.40
N GLY A 503 -2.38 24.38 12.08
CA GLY A 503 -3.79 23.97 11.98
C GLY A 503 -4.64 24.61 13.06
N THR A 504 -5.88 24.14 13.18
CA THR A 504 -6.85 24.62 14.18
C THR A 504 -6.96 23.61 15.33
N ALA A 505 -6.68 24.03 16.54
CA ALA A 505 -6.90 23.27 17.78
C ALA A 505 -7.77 24.09 18.71
N PHE A 506 -8.92 23.54 19.18
CA PHE A 506 -9.83 24.17 20.13
C PHE A 506 -10.22 25.64 19.77
N ASN A 507 -10.53 25.88 18.49
CA ASN A 507 -10.85 27.20 17.89
C ASN A 507 -9.68 28.18 17.81
N HIS A 508 -8.47 27.76 18.09
CA HIS A 508 -7.28 28.61 17.95
C HIS A 508 -6.37 28.08 16.85
N GLN A 509 -5.82 29.01 16.08
CA GLN A 509 -4.74 28.66 15.17
C GLN A 509 -3.48 28.37 15.98
N VAL A 510 -2.88 27.22 15.74
CA VAL A 510 -1.64 26.80 16.38
C VAL A 510 -0.57 26.51 15.35
N SER A 511 0.68 26.69 15.73
CA SER A 511 1.82 26.54 14.83
C SER A 511 3.02 25.97 15.61
N TYR A 512 3.64 24.94 15.05
CA TYR A 512 4.78 24.23 15.64
C TYR A 512 5.95 24.27 14.66
N PRO A 513 6.92 25.18 14.87
CA PRO A 513 8.10 25.25 14.04
C PRO A 513 9.10 24.15 14.43
N TYR A 514 9.76 23.59 13.43
CA TYR A 514 10.81 22.58 13.60
C TYR A 514 11.89 22.76 12.54
N ASN A 515 13.15 22.66 12.96
CA ASN A 515 14.30 22.76 12.08
C ASN A 515 14.96 21.40 11.88
N PHE A 516 15.28 21.05 10.65
CA PHE A 516 16.11 19.90 10.39
C PHE A 516 17.12 20.14 9.25
N ASN A 517 18.19 19.36 9.28
CA ASN A 517 19.22 19.40 8.26
C ASN A 517 18.98 18.31 7.23
N ARG A 518 18.87 18.69 5.95
CA ARG A 518 18.78 17.78 4.82
C ARG A 518 20.17 17.29 4.45
N SER A 519 20.35 15.97 4.40
CA SER A 519 21.63 15.33 4.10
C SER A 519 22.14 15.71 2.70
N ASP A 520 23.44 15.90 2.58
CA ASP A 520 24.15 16.07 1.30
C ASP A 520 24.69 14.76 0.72
N SER A 521 24.58 13.67 1.48
CA SER A 521 25.15 12.37 1.17
C SER A 521 24.16 11.22 1.42
N ALA A 522 24.50 10.06 0.91
CA ALA A 522 23.74 8.84 1.15
C ALA A 522 23.92 8.38 2.60
N VAL A 523 22.79 8.28 3.31
CA VAL A 523 22.75 7.69 4.66
C VAL A 523 22.21 6.28 4.50
N GLN A 524 23.09 5.29 4.69
CA GLN A 524 22.77 3.87 4.43
C GLN A 524 21.54 3.40 5.21
N SER A 525 21.39 3.78 6.46
CA SER A 525 20.25 3.43 7.31
C SER A 525 18.93 4.07 6.86
N TYR A 526 18.96 5.10 6.00
CA TYR A 526 17.77 5.82 5.55
C TYR A 526 17.46 5.63 4.06
N GLN A 527 18.10 4.68 3.40
CA GLN A 527 17.81 4.38 1.99
C GLN A 527 16.37 3.91 1.75
N PHE A 528 15.73 3.34 2.76
CA PHE A 528 14.32 2.97 2.72
C PHE A 528 13.39 4.17 2.40
N LEU A 529 13.81 5.41 2.65
CA LEU A 529 13.03 6.62 2.34
C LEU A 529 12.63 6.70 0.87
N THR A 530 13.48 6.21 -0.02
CA THR A 530 13.19 6.16 -1.46
C THR A 530 11.98 5.25 -1.75
N LYS A 531 11.93 4.10 -1.08
CA LYS A 531 10.85 3.10 -1.24
C LYS A 531 9.54 3.62 -0.66
N ILE A 532 9.61 4.22 0.53
CA ILE A 532 8.44 4.78 1.21
C ILE A 532 7.85 5.95 0.43
N TRP A 533 8.70 6.90 -0.01
CA TRP A 533 8.23 8.00 -0.84
C TRP A 533 7.60 7.48 -2.15
N ALA A 534 8.25 6.53 -2.82
CA ALA A 534 7.74 5.96 -4.06
C ALA A 534 6.39 5.25 -3.86
N LYS A 535 6.23 4.49 -2.77
CA LYS A 535 4.95 3.86 -2.41
C LYS A 535 3.85 4.91 -2.22
N GLN A 536 4.10 5.95 -1.43
CA GLN A 536 3.14 7.03 -1.22
C GLN A 536 2.81 7.77 -2.53
N LYS A 537 3.81 7.97 -3.40
CA LYS A 537 3.60 8.60 -4.71
C LYS A 537 2.73 7.73 -5.62
N ILE A 538 3.00 6.44 -5.65
CA ILE A 538 2.18 5.46 -6.40
C ILE A 538 0.75 5.46 -5.87
N ASP A 539 0.54 5.39 -4.58
CA ASP A 539 -0.80 5.40 -3.98
C ASP A 539 -1.57 6.68 -4.33
N ASN A 540 -0.92 7.83 -4.25
CA ASN A 540 -1.52 9.10 -4.66
C ASN A 540 -1.91 9.11 -6.14
N LEU A 541 -1.03 8.59 -7.03
CA LEU A 541 -1.33 8.50 -8.46
C LEU A 541 -2.42 7.47 -8.77
N MET A 542 -2.54 6.40 -7.97
CA MET A 542 -3.62 5.42 -8.11
C MET A 542 -5.00 6.04 -7.88
N ILE A 543 -5.13 6.95 -6.92
CA ILE A 543 -6.39 7.67 -6.71
C ILE A 543 -6.72 8.52 -7.93
N LEU A 544 -5.74 9.27 -8.44
CA LEU A 544 -5.92 10.05 -9.67
C LEU A 544 -6.33 9.14 -10.84
N TYR A 545 -5.70 7.97 -10.96
CA TYR A 545 -6.04 6.99 -11.99
C TYR A 545 -7.51 6.55 -11.90
N TYR A 546 -8.02 6.30 -10.69
CA TYR A 546 -9.41 5.90 -10.50
C TYR A 546 -10.43 7.01 -10.84
N THR A 547 -10.01 8.28 -10.88
CA THR A 547 -10.88 9.39 -11.35
C THR A 547 -11.02 9.46 -12.88
N LEU A 548 -10.19 8.73 -13.61
CA LEU A 548 -10.16 8.75 -15.07
C LEU A 548 -10.95 7.58 -15.66
N ILE A 549 -11.52 7.79 -16.84
CA ILE A 549 -12.16 6.69 -17.59
C ILE A 549 -11.06 5.76 -18.10
N ALA A 550 -11.18 4.49 -17.80
CA ALA A 550 -10.22 3.47 -18.21
C ALA A 550 -10.08 3.45 -19.75
N GLY A 551 -8.82 3.39 -20.24
CA GLY A 551 -8.51 3.37 -21.66
C GLY A 551 -8.36 4.74 -22.32
N THR A 552 -8.66 5.85 -21.62
CA THR A 552 -8.36 7.20 -22.14
C THR A 552 -6.85 7.44 -22.20
N PRO A 553 -6.37 8.33 -23.09
CA PRO A 553 -4.96 8.67 -23.17
C PRO A 553 -4.37 9.13 -21.82
N GLU A 554 -5.12 9.88 -21.04
CA GLU A 554 -4.74 10.38 -19.72
C GLU A 554 -4.58 9.22 -18.71
N ALA A 555 -5.55 8.26 -18.70
CA ALA A 555 -5.49 7.09 -17.85
C ALA A 555 -4.29 6.19 -18.23
N ILE A 556 -4.03 6.00 -19.52
CA ILE A 556 -2.90 5.23 -20.02
C ILE A 556 -1.58 5.91 -19.62
N ALA A 557 -1.47 7.22 -19.80
CA ALA A 557 -0.27 7.98 -19.42
C ALA A 557 0.00 7.89 -17.91
N LEU A 558 -1.04 7.99 -17.09
CA LEU A 558 -0.92 7.88 -15.64
C LEU A 558 -0.54 6.46 -15.19
N LYS A 559 -1.16 5.43 -15.79
CA LYS A 559 -0.78 4.02 -15.58
C LYS A 559 0.69 3.78 -15.91
N ASN A 560 1.16 4.28 -17.06
CA ASN A 560 2.56 4.14 -17.47
C ASN A 560 3.51 4.85 -16.50
N ARG A 561 3.11 6.02 -15.96
CA ARG A 561 3.88 6.73 -14.94
C ARG A 561 3.99 5.94 -13.64
N ILE A 562 2.90 5.28 -13.20
CA ILE A 562 2.91 4.40 -12.03
C ILE A 562 3.83 3.21 -12.25
N ILE A 563 3.75 2.57 -13.42
CA ILE A 563 4.64 1.45 -13.78
C ILE A 563 6.11 1.90 -13.76
N LEU A 564 6.40 3.06 -14.33
CA LEU A 564 7.76 3.60 -14.36
C LEU A 564 8.30 3.86 -12.96
N LEU A 565 7.52 4.51 -12.08
CA LEU A 565 7.90 4.75 -10.68
C LEU A 565 8.15 3.42 -9.95
N SER A 566 7.26 2.45 -10.15
CA SER A 566 7.40 1.12 -9.57
C SER A 566 8.73 0.46 -9.95
N GLN A 567 9.09 0.50 -11.22
CA GLN A 567 10.35 -0.06 -11.74
C GLN A 567 11.57 0.73 -11.26
N GLN A 568 11.53 2.06 -11.30
CA GLN A 568 12.64 2.93 -10.92
C GLN A 568 13.01 2.83 -9.44
N TYR A 569 12.00 2.77 -8.59
CA TYR A 569 12.19 2.73 -7.14
C TYR A 569 12.14 1.31 -6.57
N GLY A 570 11.93 0.30 -7.40
CA GLY A 570 11.87 -1.09 -6.96
C GLY A 570 10.76 -1.34 -5.93
N VAL A 571 9.53 -0.90 -6.24
CA VAL A 571 8.36 -1.01 -5.36
C VAL A 571 7.19 -1.51 -6.18
N ILE A 572 6.61 -2.65 -5.83
CA ILE A 572 5.46 -3.22 -6.55
C ILE A 572 4.25 -2.30 -6.45
N SER A 573 3.53 -2.13 -7.55
CA SER A 573 2.27 -1.40 -7.67
C SER A 573 1.14 -2.32 -8.16
N PRO A 574 -0.12 -1.88 -8.17
CA PRO A 574 -1.22 -2.66 -8.75
C PRO A 574 -1.03 -3.00 -10.25
N PHE A 575 -0.19 -2.23 -10.96
CA PHE A 575 0.09 -2.43 -12.38
C PHE A 575 1.42 -3.15 -12.66
N THR A 576 2.13 -3.55 -11.63
CA THR A 576 3.41 -4.24 -11.75
C THR A 576 3.44 -5.51 -10.93
N SER A 577 4.29 -6.44 -11.34
CA SER A 577 4.59 -7.67 -10.64
C SER A 577 6.06 -8.01 -10.81
N PHE A 578 6.53 -9.02 -10.13
CA PHE A 578 7.81 -9.62 -10.48
C PHE A 578 7.70 -10.33 -11.82
N GLY A 579 8.59 -9.99 -12.76
CA GLY A 579 8.68 -10.60 -14.09
C GLY A 579 9.61 -11.80 -14.10
N SER A 580 9.39 -12.73 -15.02
CA SER A 580 10.34 -13.82 -15.26
C SER A 580 11.57 -13.29 -16.01
N LEU A 581 12.77 -13.59 -15.52
CA LEU A 581 14.03 -13.35 -16.24
C LEU A 581 14.80 -14.62 -16.52
N THR A 582 15.52 -14.55 -17.64
CA THR A 582 16.62 -15.43 -17.98
C THR A 582 17.77 -15.29 -16.98
N SER A 583 18.44 -16.41 -16.71
CA SER A 583 19.51 -16.62 -15.73
C SER A 583 20.54 -15.48 -15.61
N ILE A 584 20.89 -15.13 -14.38
CA ILE A 584 22.15 -14.45 -14.06
C ILE A 584 23.08 -15.50 -13.48
N SER A 585 24.10 -15.88 -14.23
CA SER A 585 25.17 -16.77 -13.75
C SER A 585 26.19 -15.96 -12.97
N GLY A 586 26.32 -16.23 -11.67
CA GLY A 586 27.41 -15.72 -10.81
C GLY A 586 27.05 -15.80 -9.33
N PRO A 587 27.98 -16.23 -8.45
CA PRO A 587 27.71 -16.25 -7.01
C PRO A 587 27.81 -14.84 -6.45
N SER A 588 26.68 -14.30 -5.98
CA SER A 588 26.66 -13.13 -5.09
C SER A 588 26.13 -13.55 -3.74
N GLU A 589 27.01 -13.67 -2.78
CA GLU A 589 26.68 -13.97 -1.38
C GLU A 589 26.14 -12.77 -0.60
N ASN A 590 26.01 -11.61 -1.24
CA ASN A 590 25.47 -10.41 -0.59
C ASN A 590 24.00 -10.18 -0.91
N PRO A 591 23.16 -9.78 0.04
CA PRO A 591 21.78 -9.42 -0.23
C PRO A 591 21.74 -8.30 -1.26
N VAL A 592 20.95 -8.51 -2.32
CA VAL A 592 20.82 -7.53 -3.42
C VAL A 592 20.08 -6.29 -2.90
N THR A 593 20.81 -5.39 -2.33
CA THR A 593 20.41 -3.99 -2.25
C THR A 593 20.78 -3.34 -3.59
N ASN A 594 19.76 -3.01 -4.37
CA ASN A 594 19.84 -2.25 -5.63
C ASN A 594 20.35 -3.02 -6.87
N ILE A 595 19.43 -3.64 -7.63
CA ILE A 595 19.63 -3.76 -9.08
C ILE A 595 19.21 -2.41 -9.68
N SER A 596 20.16 -1.51 -9.82
CA SER A 596 20.03 -0.39 -10.73
C SER A 596 19.97 -0.95 -12.14
N THR A 597 18.82 -0.94 -12.80
CA THR A 597 18.76 -1.16 -14.23
C THR A 597 19.47 0.02 -14.89
N THR A 598 20.67 -0.21 -15.38
CA THR A 598 21.49 0.81 -16.02
C THR A 598 20.77 1.41 -17.25
N TYR A 599 19.87 0.63 -17.82
CA TYR A 599 19.09 0.98 -19.01
C TYR A 599 17.64 0.59 -18.81
N THR A 600 16.69 1.44 -19.22
CA THR A 600 15.25 1.18 -19.14
C THR A 600 14.63 1.31 -20.52
N LEU A 601 13.93 0.25 -20.98
CA LEU A 601 13.14 0.29 -22.19
C LEU A 601 11.79 0.94 -21.89
N LEU A 602 11.47 2.05 -22.55
CA LEU A 602 10.20 2.76 -22.42
C LEU A 602 9.13 2.27 -23.41
N GLY A 603 9.54 1.40 -24.35
CA GLY A 603 8.65 0.87 -25.37
C GLY A 603 8.68 1.64 -26.68
N ASN A 604 7.68 1.41 -27.53
CA ASN A 604 7.49 2.18 -28.76
C ASN A 604 6.07 2.74 -28.84
N TYR A 605 5.95 3.93 -29.43
CA TYR A 605 4.66 4.59 -29.60
C TYR A 605 4.60 5.35 -30.95
N PRO A 606 3.48 5.26 -31.68
CA PRO A 606 2.32 4.39 -31.39
C PRO A 606 2.62 2.89 -31.52
N ASN A 607 1.82 2.04 -30.86
CA ASN A 607 1.86 0.60 -31.04
C ASN A 607 0.44 0.02 -30.74
N PRO A 608 -0.32 -0.49 -31.69
CA PRO A 608 0.04 -0.64 -33.14
C PRO A 608 0.36 0.69 -33.83
N PHE A 609 1.14 0.63 -34.93
CA PHE A 609 1.61 1.81 -35.64
C PHE A 609 1.33 1.73 -37.16
N ASN A 610 1.28 2.91 -37.84
CA ASN A 610 1.10 3.02 -39.29
C ASN A 610 1.70 4.35 -39.79
N PRO A 611 2.65 4.41 -40.68
CA PRO A 611 3.70 3.40 -40.87
C PRO A 611 4.88 3.63 -39.94
N SER A 612 4.84 4.64 -39.05
CA SER A 612 5.96 5.08 -38.24
C SER A 612 5.71 4.88 -36.75
N THR A 613 6.76 4.51 -36.03
CA THR A 613 6.77 4.43 -34.56
C THR A 613 8.07 5.00 -34.01
N ILE A 614 8.05 5.45 -32.76
CA ILE A 614 9.22 5.95 -32.04
C ILE A 614 9.53 4.97 -30.92
N ILE A 615 10.72 4.35 -30.95
CA ILE A 615 11.24 3.47 -29.89
C ILE A 615 11.98 4.35 -28.90
N LYS A 616 11.58 4.27 -27.62
CA LYS A 616 12.12 5.09 -26.53
C LYS A 616 12.81 4.24 -25.48
N PHE A 617 13.91 4.76 -24.95
CA PHE A 617 14.63 4.16 -23.85
C PHE A 617 15.29 5.24 -22.98
N TYR A 618 15.59 4.88 -21.74
CA TYR A 618 16.20 5.78 -20.77
C TYR A 618 17.55 5.22 -20.30
N LEU A 619 18.56 6.08 -20.22
CA LEU A 619 19.86 5.78 -19.65
C LEU A 619 19.92 6.25 -18.22
N ASN A 620 20.08 5.33 -17.28
CA ASN A 620 20.20 5.63 -15.85
C ASN A 620 21.63 5.98 -15.42
N ARG A 621 22.60 5.88 -16.31
CA ARG A 621 23.99 6.30 -16.09
C ARG A 621 24.46 7.23 -17.22
N SER A 622 25.46 8.06 -16.93
CA SER A 622 26.08 8.92 -17.92
C SER A 622 27.06 8.10 -18.79
N ILE A 623 26.70 7.93 -20.05
CA ILE A 623 27.57 7.31 -21.07
C ILE A 623 27.51 8.13 -22.35
N SER A 624 28.58 8.14 -23.10
CA SER A 624 28.64 8.76 -24.43
C SER A 624 29.10 7.71 -25.41
N LYS A 625 28.18 7.21 -26.26
CA LYS A 625 28.41 6.24 -27.29
C LYS A 625 27.27 6.16 -28.29
N ILE A 626 27.47 5.44 -29.38
CA ILE A 626 26.40 5.11 -30.31
C ILE A 626 25.74 3.82 -29.84
N ILE A 627 24.39 3.83 -29.73
CA ILE A 627 23.56 2.68 -29.40
C ILE A 627 22.92 2.15 -30.67
N SER A 628 23.02 0.83 -30.90
CA SER A 628 22.39 0.15 -32.03
C SER A 628 20.98 -0.35 -31.62
N VAL A 629 20.02 -0.12 -32.50
CA VAL A 629 18.63 -0.62 -32.38
C VAL A 629 18.34 -1.47 -33.61
N LYS A 630 18.25 -2.79 -33.44
CA LYS A 630 17.99 -3.75 -34.49
C LYS A 630 16.54 -4.17 -34.52
N ILE A 631 15.95 -4.22 -35.69
CA ILE A 631 14.54 -4.57 -35.91
C ILE A 631 14.46 -5.87 -36.66
N TYR A 632 13.64 -6.78 -36.20
CA TYR A 632 13.48 -8.13 -36.75
C TYR A 632 12.00 -8.38 -37.08
N ASN A 633 11.75 -9.19 -38.13
CA ASN A 633 10.41 -9.71 -38.40
C ASN A 633 10.06 -10.90 -37.46
N SER A 634 8.88 -11.47 -37.65
CA SER A 634 8.39 -12.61 -36.85
C SER A 634 9.21 -13.91 -37.08
N LEU A 635 10.00 -14.00 -38.15
CA LEU A 635 10.88 -15.12 -38.45
C LEU A 635 12.29 -14.93 -37.86
N GLY A 636 12.56 -13.78 -37.21
CA GLY A 636 13.87 -13.47 -36.66
C GLY A 636 14.88 -12.89 -37.66
N GLU A 637 14.43 -12.55 -38.86
CA GLU A 637 15.28 -11.92 -39.89
C GLU A 637 15.47 -10.44 -39.57
N LEU A 638 16.73 -9.96 -39.68
CA LEU A 638 17.05 -8.54 -39.47
C LEU A 638 16.49 -7.69 -40.62
N ILE A 639 15.55 -6.82 -40.29
CA ILE A 639 14.89 -5.93 -41.25
C ILE A 639 15.61 -4.58 -41.32
N LYS A 640 15.99 -4.03 -40.18
CA LYS A 640 16.61 -2.71 -40.09
C LYS A 640 17.55 -2.60 -38.90
N GLU A 641 18.64 -1.89 -39.10
CA GLU A 641 19.50 -1.42 -38.00
C GLU A 641 19.48 0.11 -37.99
N LEU A 642 19.14 0.67 -36.82
CA LEU A 642 19.10 2.08 -36.54
C LEU A 642 20.12 2.39 -35.45
N SER A 643 20.60 3.63 -35.41
CA SER A 643 21.55 4.04 -34.38
C SER A 643 21.17 5.39 -33.80
N VAL A 644 21.51 5.59 -32.55
CA VAL A 644 21.30 6.84 -31.82
C VAL A 644 22.53 7.21 -31.02
N GLN A 645 23.02 8.42 -31.17
CA GLN A 645 24.11 8.95 -30.36
C GLN A 645 23.53 9.36 -29.01
N VAL A 646 24.08 8.80 -27.93
CA VAL A 646 23.74 9.16 -26.56
C VAL A 646 24.90 9.92 -25.93
N ASN A 647 24.58 11.02 -25.23
CA ASN A 647 25.55 11.87 -24.57
C ASN A 647 25.07 12.18 -23.15
N GLY A 648 25.28 11.23 -22.25
CA GLY A 648 24.90 11.38 -20.87
C GLY A 648 23.67 10.56 -20.47
N ARG A 649 23.20 10.80 -19.28
CA ARG A 649 21.98 10.23 -18.72
C ARG A 649 20.76 10.96 -19.29
N GLY A 650 19.68 10.22 -19.63
CA GLY A 650 18.45 10.82 -20.12
C GLY A 650 17.59 9.89 -20.95
N GLU A 651 16.48 10.42 -21.45
CA GLU A 651 15.60 9.77 -22.41
C GLU A 651 16.15 9.96 -23.83
N TYR A 652 16.20 8.84 -24.56
CA TYR A 652 16.59 8.80 -25.96
C TYR A 652 15.53 8.11 -26.77
N GLN A 653 15.46 8.48 -28.04
CA GLN A 653 14.46 7.92 -28.95
C GLN A 653 15.05 7.72 -30.35
N VAL A 654 14.53 6.71 -31.03
CA VAL A 654 14.81 6.45 -32.42
C VAL A 654 13.53 6.17 -33.19
N GLN A 655 13.35 6.80 -34.32
CA GLN A 655 12.17 6.61 -35.15
C GLN A 655 12.40 5.53 -36.17
N TRP A 656 11.46 4.61 -36.32
CA TRP A 656 11.38 3.66 -37.41
C TRP A 656 10.17 3.96 -38.31
N ASN A 657 10.43 4.08 -39.61
CA ASN A 657 9.40 4.17 -40.63
C ASN A 657 9.40 2.85 -41.41
N ALA A 658 8.31 2.13 -41.34
CA ALA A 658 8.10 0.80 -41.93
C ALA A 658 7.21 0.87 -43.18
N LEU A 659 7.31 1.95 -43.96
CA LEU A 659 6.46 2.19 -45.13
C LEU A 659 6.54 1.04 -46.18
N GLU A 660 7.71 0.41 -46.31
CA GLU A 660 7.96 -0.68 -47.25
C GLU A 660 7.68 -2.08 -46.65
N GLU A 661 7.44 -2.16 -45.34
CA GLU A 661 7.30 -3.43 -44.63
C GLU A 661 5.84 -3.92 -44.62
N ALA A 662 5.63 -5.23 -44.54
CA ALA A 662 4.31 -5.83 -44.46
C ALA A 662 3.65 -5.62 -43.07
N SER A 663 2.32 -5.52 -43.02
CA SER A 663 1.60 -5.56 -41.74
C SER A 663 1.94 -6.85 -40.98
N GLY A 664 2.22 -6.72 -39.67
CA GLY A 664 2.60 -7.87 -38.86
C GLY A 664 3.34 -7.53 -37.59
N LEU A 665 3.76 -8.57 -36.88
CA LEU A 665 4.50 -8.47 -35.63
C LEU A 665 6.01 -8.32 -35.94
N TYR A 666 6.62 -7.31 -35.34
CA TYR A 666 8.06 -7.06 -35.39
C TYR A 666 8.63 -7.02 -33.98
N PHE A 667 9.91 -7.33 -33.88
CA PHE A 667 10.70 -7.24 -32.66
C PHE A 667 11.83 -6.24 -32.84
N TYR A 668 12.15 -5.50 -31.78
CA TYR A 668 13.35 -4.67 -31.78
C TYR A 668 14.25 -5.01 -30.60
N MET A 669 15.54 -4.88 -30.79
CA MET A 669 16.57 -5.11 -29.78
C MET A 669 17.49 -3.89 -29.71
N ILE A 670 17.65 -3.32 -28.54
CA ILE A 670 18.56 -2.23 -28.25
C ILE A 670 19.81 -2.82 -27.62
N ASP A 671 20.96 -2.62 -28.24
CA ASP A 671 22.22 -3.15 -27.77
C ASP A 671 23.07 -2.05 -27.10
N PHE A 672 23.19 -2.14 -25.78
CA PHE A 672 24.00 -1.23 -24.97
C PHE A 672 25.44 -1.74 -24.77
N GLY A 673 25.83 -2.84 -25.43
CA GLY A 673 27.14 -3.47 -25.32
C GLY A 673 27.24 -4.40 -24.11
N ASP A 674 26.98 -3.94 -22.93
CA ASP A 674 26.97 -4.69 -21.68
C ASP A 674 25.59 -5.28 -21.34
N GLN A 675 24.53 -4.74 -21.92
CA GLN A 675 23.15 -5.22 -21.76
C GLN A 675 22.38 -5.06 -23.06
N LYS A 676 21.42 -5.96 -23.31
CA LYS A 676 20.46 -5.84 -24.42
C LYS A 676 19.05 -5.81 -23.90
N LEU A 677 18.23 -4.92 -24.44
CA LEU A 677 16.80 -4.84 -24.16
C LEU A 677 16.03 -5.11 -25.43
N ALA A 678 14.91 -5.82 -25.32
CA ALA A 678 14.08 -6.15 -26.49
C ALA A 678 12.61 -5.80 -26.22
N GLY A 679 11.91 -5.43 -27.29
CA GLY A 679 10.47 -5.17 -27.28
C GLY A 679 9.80 -5.70 -28.54
N LYS A 680 8.47 -5.69 -28.54
CA LYS A 680 7.63 -6.09 -29.67
C LYS A 680 6.74 -4.93 -30.13
N MET A 681 6.44 -4.86 -31.42
CA MET A 681 5.61 -3.82 -32.02
C MET A 681 4.77 -4.40 -33.15
N MET A 682 3.59 -3.84 -33.37
CA MET A 682 2.64 -4.29 -34.40
C MET A 682 2.48 -3.21 -35.46
N LEU A 683 2.83 -3.53 -36.70
CA LEU A 683 2.55 -2.70 -37.86
C LEU A 683 1.16 -3.06 -38.40
N VAL A 684 0.31 -2.06 -38.58
CA VAL A 684 -1.01 -2.20 -39.18
C VAL A 684 -1.10 -1.14 -40.29
N LYS A 685 -1.12 -1.60 -41.56
CA LYS A 685 -1.33 -0.72 -42.72
C LYS A 685 -2.78 -0.67 -43.09
#